data_720bd6d695e31c5a09656e619ee854ca
#
_entry.id   720bd6d695e31c5a09656e619ee854ca
#
_cell.length_a   1.000
_cell.length_b   1.000
_cell.length_c   1.000
_cell.angle_alpha   90.00
_cell.angle_beta   90.00
_cell.angle_gamma   90.00
#
_symmetry.space_group_name_H-M   'P 1'
#
loop_
_entity.id
_entity.type
_entity.pdbx_description
1 polymer ?
#
loop_
_entity_poly.entity_id
_entity_poly.type
_entity_poly.pdbx_seq_one_letter_code
_entity_poly.pdbx_strand_id
1 'polypeptide(L)'
;MNRTCFATRKLASSLDPAIYFRFQLRQCPSTFQAVTYTNYIPRFPVATSYRRQFTTSKLALKTRRVEPKSEEPEMTTTATTLKGQPLDRPALDSMLRRRMFYTPSFEIYGGVAGLYDYGPPGCSLQANIIDVWRKHFVLEEDMLEVDCSVLTPHEVLKTSGHVDKFADWMCKDLKNGEIIRADHFVEEILENRLKGDKEARGQKVEDKEEDPKKKKRKAKGAIEAVKLDDAVVKEYEEILARIDNYNGAELGELIKKYDLKNPATNVQPSPPVAFNLMFQTAIGPSSNLPGYLRPETAQGQFLNFSKLLEFNQGQMPFASASIGRSYRNEISPRAGLLRVREFLMAEIEHFVDPQGGKKHPRFQDVKDVELVLLNRETQLAGQTKVEKVSIGQAVANGTVDNETLGYFLARIHLFLKKIGVDQSKIRFRQHMANEMAHYAADCWDAELLTSYGWVECVGCADRSAYDLSVHAKKTGAPLIVREQRAEPLVVEEWEVELNRKKFGPHFKKEGRIVEAAVVATTQEQREALAKDLNEKGSITVEVAGVANGKVEIPAELLVIERRTRTEHVREYTPNVIEPSFGIGRILYALMEHNFWTRASEGGDEARGVLSFPPTVAPTKVLIVPLSNNEQFRPLCYKLSQRLRKIGISNRIDDSSATIGKRYSRNDELGTPLGITVDFQTIQDSTITLRDRDSTKQVRADEDKIIAAIQSVVDGNKEWKDIQSELPLFEGQEVEVATR
;
A
#
# COMPACT_ATOMS: atom_id res chain seq x y z
N MET A 1 42.61 27.91 42.05
CA MET A 1 44.05 27.42 42.13
C MET A 1 44.38 26.77 40.81
N ASN A 2 45.23 27.47 40.13
CA ASN A 2 46.36 27.10 39.30
C ASN A 2 46.09 26.13 38.11
N ARG A 3 46.13 26.65 36.85
CA ARG A 3 47.33 26.97 35.99
C ARG A 3 48.01 25.67 35.52
N THR A 4 48.36 25.41 34.31
CA THR A 4 48.96 26.18 33.21
C THR A 4 48.95 25.28 31.95
N CYS A 5 48.68 25.73 30.79
CA CYS A 5 49.44 26.49 29.75
C CYS A 5 50.39 25.71 28.82
N PHE A 6 50.20 25.96 27.50
CA PHE A 6 51.17 26.04 26.37
C PHE A 6 51.71 24.72 25.78
N ALA A 7 51.79 24.50 24.49
CA ALA A 7 52.36 25.37 23.47
C ALA A 7 52.00 24.95 22.03
N THR A 8 51.87 25.97 21.22
CA THR A 8 51.88 26.03 19.76
C THR A 8 53.16 25.55 19.11
N ARG A 9 53.09 24.96 17.91
CA ARG A 9 54.04 25.28 16.83
C ARG A 9 53.43 25.07 15.43
N LYS A 10 53.43 26.14 14.66
CA LYS A 10 53.32 26.24 13.20
C LYS A 10 54.51 25.57 12.53
N LEU A 11 54.32 24.99 11.37
CA LEU A 11 55.20 25.20 10.22
C LEU A 11 54.44 24.93 8.93
N ALA A 12 54.58 25.89 8.03
CA ALA A 12 54.03 25.98 6.71
C ALA A 12 54.98 25.34 5.68
N SER A 13 54.44 25.04 4.55
CA SER A 13 54.90 25.32 3.18
C SER A 13 54.77 24.13 2.23
N SER A 14 53.96 24.37 1.23
CA SER A 14 54.19 24.37 -0.22
C SER A 14 54.31 23.00 -0.91
N LEU A 15 53.42 22.75 -1.85
CA LEU A 15 53.66 22.64 -3.30
C LEU A 15 52.46 21.93 -4.00
N ASP A 16 51.81 22.67 -4.88
CA ASP A 16 51.11 22.22 -6.07
C ASP A 16 52.15 21.74 -7.12
N PRO A 17 51.85 20.99 -8.20
CA PRO A 17 50.68 21.03 -9.07
C PRO A 17 50.29 19.71 -9.77
N ALA A 18 49.05 19.71 -10.30
CA ALA A 18 48.58 19.13 -11.56
C ALA A 18 49.19 17.84 -12.13
N ILE A 19 48.35 16.80 -12.20
CA ILE A 19 48.52 15.74 -13.20
C ILE A 19 47.24 15.65 -14.06
N TYR A 20 47.41 16.15 -15.30
CA TYR A 20 46.53 15.93 -16.43
C TYR A 20 46.65 14.48 -16.90
N PHE A 21 45.57 13.73 -16.94
CA PHE A 21 45.50 12.52 -17.76
C PHE A 21 44.62 12.80 -19.00
N ARG A 22 45.32 12.93 -20.16
CA ARG A 22 44.75 12.85 -21.50
C ARG A 22 44.39 11.41 -21.81
N PHE A 23 43.12 11.13 -22.14
CA PHE A 23 42.76 9.94 -22.89
C PHE A 23 42.64 10.31 -24.38
N GLN A 24 43.48 9.69 -25.19
CA GLN A 24 43.46 9.74 -26.63
C GLN A 24 42.31 8.91 -27.17
N LEU A 25 41.47 9.54 -27.95
CA LEU A 25 40.51 8.91 -28.87
C LEU A 25 41.32 8.25 -30.02
N ARG A 26 41.26 6.94 -30.15
CA ARG A 26 41.63 6.25 -31.37
C ARG A 26 40.38 6.06 -32.22
N GLN A 27 40.38 6.67 -33.38
CA GLN A 27 39.46 6.43 -34.48
C GLN A 27 39.67 5.01 -35.04
N CYS A 28 38.59 4.30 -35.34
CA CYS A 28 38.56 3.19 -36.25
C CYS A 28 37.52 3.45 -37.34
N PRO A 29 37.80 3.04 -38.60
CA PRO A 29 37.05 3.48 -39.76
C PRO A 29 35.81 2.60 -40.04
N SER A 30 34.85 3.27 -40.64
CA SER A 30 33.59 2.77 -41.17
C SER A 30 33.77 1.76 -42.31
N THR A 31 33.06 0.64 -42.24
CA THR A 31 32.59 -0.06 -43.43
C THR A 31 31.15 -0.55 -43.18
N PHE A 32 30.24 0.10 -43.88
CA PHE A 32 28.83 -0.32 -44.00
C PHE A 32 28.78 -1.53 -44.97
N GLN A 33 28.20 -2.62 -44.52
CA GLN A 33 27.58 -3.60 -45.42
C GLN A 33 26.13 -3.80 -45.00
N ALA A 34 25.22 -3.38 -45.87
CA ALA A 34 23.79 -3.59 -45.78
C ALA A 34 23.46 -5.05 -46.02
N VAL A 35 22.81 -5.69 -45.06
CA VAL A 35 22.19 -7.02 -45.26
C VAL A 35 20.68 -6.80 -45.30
N THR A 36 20.13 -6.97 -46.46
CA THR A 36 18.70 -7.02 -46.73
C THR A 36 18.13 -8.34 -46.23
N TYR A 37 17.21 -8.28 -45.26
CA TYR A 37 16.39 -9.43 -44.88
C TYR A 37 15.09 -9.41 -45.69
N THR A 38 14.95 -10.42 -46.57
CA THR A 38 13.71 -10.74 -47.27
C THR A 38 12.78 -11.52 -46.36
N ASN A 39 11.55 -11.00 -46.24
CA ASN A 39 10.44 -11.63 -45.54
C ASN A 39 10.07 -12.99 -46.17
N TYR A 40 10.08 -14.04 -45.37
CA TYR A 40 9.50 -15.34 -45.72
C TYR A 40 8.30 -15.59 -44.79
N ILE A 41 7.09 -15.54 -45.39
CA ILE A 41 5.84 -15.92 -44.72
C ILE A 41 5.48 -17.33 -45.18
N PRO A 42 5.40 -18.35 -44.34
CA PRO A 42 4.82 -19.63 -44.70
C PRO A 42 3.29 -19.58 -44.62
N ARG A 43 2.63 -19.79 -45.74
CA ARG A 43 1.19 -20.06 -45.81
C ARG A 43 0.93 -21.50 -45.38
N PHE A 44 0.04 -21.71 -44.42
CA PHE A 44 -0.54 -23.02 -44.14
C PHE A 44 -1.86 -23.19 -44.90
N PRO A 45 -2.15 -24.40 -45.39
CA PRO A 45 -3.34 -24.65 -46.22
C PRO A 45 -4.58 -24.90 -45.37
N VAL A 46 -5.70 -24.41 -45.88
CA VAL A 46 -7.07 -24.56 -45.37
C VAL A 46 -7.48 -26.04 -45.47
N ALA A 47 -7.87 -26.65 -44.37
CA ALA A 47 -8.49 -27.98 -44.37
C ALA A 47 -10.02 -27.86 -44.35
N THR A 48 -10.57 -28.51 -45.33
CA THR A 48 -11.99 -28.64 -45.66
C THR A 48 -12.83 -29.35 -44.59
N SER A 49 -14.04 -28.85 -44.43
CA SER A 49 -15.10 -29.38 -43.58
C SER A 49 -15.58 -30.78 -43.98
N TYR A 50 -15.71 -31.69 -43.02
CA TYR A 50 -16.56 -32.87 -43.13
C TYR A 50 -17.77 -32.73 -42.19
N ARG A 51 -18.94 -32.50 -42.80
CA ARG A 51 -20.26 -32.70 -42.15
C ARG A 51 -20.52 -34.20 -42.02
N ARG A 52 -20.73 -34.71 -40.83
CA ARG A 52 -21.45 -35.97 -40.60
C ARG A 52 -22.79 -35.66 -39.94
N GLN A 53 -23.83 -35.97 -40.63
CA GLN A 53 -25.19 -36.08 -40.13
C GLN A 53 -25.29 -37.30 -39.19
N PHE A 54 -25.86 -37.13 -38.00
CA PHE A 54 -26.42 -38.25 -37.25
C PHE A 54 -27.88 -37.94 -36.89
N THR A 55 -28.69 -38.90 -37.31
CA THR A 55 -30.13 -38.97 -37.12
C THR A 55 -30.54 -39.15 -35.67
N THR A 56 -31.60 -38.47 -35.32
CA THR A 56 -32.25 -38.50 -34.01
C THR A 56 -33.02 -39.80 -33.77
N SER A 57 -32.84 -40.42 -32.58
CA SER A 57 -33.86 -41.27 -32.00
C SER A 57 -34.18 -40.72 -30.60
N LYS A 58 -35.47 -40.38 -30.41
CA LYS A 58 -36.04 -39.91 -29.15
C LYS A 58 -36.18 -41.08 -28.16
N LEU A 59 -35.51 -40.99 -27.03
CA LEU A 59 -35.97 -41.69 -25.82
C LEU A 59 -36.07 -40.65 -24.69
N ALA A 60 -37.29 -40.42 -24.26
CA ALA A 60 -37.62 -39.50 -23.17
C ALA A 60 -37.35 -40.19 -21.81
N LEU A 61 -36.30 -39.79 -21.10
CA LEU A 61 -36.17 -40.05 -19.68
C LEU A 61 -36.26 -38.71 -18.95
N LYS A 62 -37.36 -38.57 -18.20
CA LYS A 62 -37.55 -37.48 -17.22
C LYS A 62 -36.51 -37.65 -16.09
N THR A 63 -35.38 -36.98 -16.18
CA THR A 63 -34.53 -36.70 -15.05
C THR A 63 -34.82 -35.28 -14.56
N ARG A 64 -35.34 -35.15 -13.34
CA ARG A 64 -35.34 -33.88 -12.61
C ARG A 64 -33.93 -33.34 -12.58
N ARG A 65 -33.68 -32.26 -13.33
CA ARG A 65 -32.51 -31.41 -13.13
C ARG A 65 -32.66 -30.80 -11.73
N VAL A 66 -31.86 -31.26 -10.81
CA VAL A 66 -31.49 -30.50 -9.62
C VAL A 66 -30.46 -29.50 -10.16
N GLU A 67 -30.84 -28.25 -10.26
CA GLU A 67 -29.88 -27.16 -10.47
C GLU A 67 -28.90 -27.16 -9.30
N PRO A 68 -27.58 -27.16 -9.52
CA PRO A 68 -26.66 -26.93 -8.43
C PRO A 68 -26.96 -25.53 -7.91
N LYS A 69 -27.37 -25.41 -6.65
CA LYS A 69 -27.32 -24.15 -5.92
C LYS A 69 -25.88 -23.67 -6.05
N SER A 70 -25.65 -22.51 -6.65
CA SER A 70 -24.41 -21.78 -6.53
C SER A 70 -24.17 -21.59 -5.04
N GLU A 71 -23.19 -22.31 -4.46
CA GLU A 71 -22.69 -22.00 -3.14
C GLU A 71 -22.08 -20.61 -3.24
N GLU A 72 -22.76 -19.62 -2.70
CA GLU A 72 -22.20 -18.30 -2.48
C GLU A 72 -20.98 -18.48 -1.57
N PRO A 73 -19.84 -17.85 -1.85
CA PRO A 73 -18.66 -17.99 -0.99
C PRO A 73 -18.97 -17.33 0.35
N GLU A 74 -19.24 -18.13 1.37
CA GLU A 74 -19.22 -17.66 2.75
C GLU A 74 -17.78 -17.32 3.10
N MET A 75 -17.51 -16.03 3.29
CA MET A 75 -16.20 -15.59 3.77
C MET A 75 -16.02 -16.03 5.21
N THR A 76 -14.94 -16.77 5.47
CA THR A 76 -14.54 -17.18 6.82
C THR A 76 -14.29 -15.95 7.68
N THR A 77 -14.94 -15.86 8.83
CA THR A 77 -14.75 -14.77 9.82
C THR A 77 -13.65 -15.08 10.83
N THR A 78 -13.17 -16.32 10.88
CA THR A 78 -12.14 -16.81 11.81
C THR A 78 -10.80 -16.97 11.11
N ALA A 79 -9.73 -16.47 11.74
CA ALA A 79 -8.38 -16.64 11.23
C ALA A 79 -7.97 -18.13 11.28
N THR A 80 -7.56 -18.64 10.14
CA THR A 80 -7.09 -20.01 9.98
C THR A 80 -5.64 -20.04 9.52
N THR A 81 -4.94 -21.13 9.82
CA THR A 81 -3.60 -21.42 9.28
C THR A 81 -3.70 -21.70 7.77
N LEU A 82 -2.54 -21.75 7.09
CA LEU A 82 -2.45 -22.14 5.68
C LEU A 82 -3.09 -23.53 5.39
N LYS A 83 -3.20 -24.39 6.39
CA LYS A 83 -3.82 -25.74 6.29
C LYS A 83 -5.26 -25.78 6.78
N GLY A 84 -5.90 -24.63 6.98
CA GLY A 84 -7.31 -24.52 7.38
C GLY A 84 -7.58 -24.83 8.86
N GLN A 85 -6.57 -25.01 9.69
CA GLN A 85 -6.72 -25.19 11.13
C GLN A 85 -6.88 -23.84 11.83
N PRO A 86 -7.51 -23.78 13.01
CA PRO A 86 -7.53 -22.54 13.80
C PRO A 86 -6.12 -22.02 14.07
N LEU A 87 -5.92 -20.71 13.94
CA LEU A 87 -4.62 -20.10 14.14
C LEU A 87 -4.29 -19.97 15.63
N ASP A 88 -3.18 -20.58 16.08
CA ASP A 88 -2.58 -20.31 17.39
C ASP A 88 -1.67 -19.07 17.31
N ARG A 89 -2.27 -17.90 17.51
CA ARG A 89 -1.53 -16.63 17.47
C ARG A 89 -0.41 -16.53 18.52
N PRO A 90 -0.60 -16.92 19.79
CA PRO A 90 0.49 -16.96 20.77
C PRO A 90 1.69 -17.79 20.32
N ALA A 91 1.47 -18.95 19.70
CA ALA A 91 2.54 -19.78 19.16
C ALA A 91 3.27 -19.09 18.01
N LEU A 92 2.53 -18.47 17.07
CA LEU A 92 3.10 -17.67 15.98
C LEU A 92 3.93 -16.50 16.54
N ASP A 93 3.37 -15.67 17.43
CA ASP A 93 4.06 -14.52 18.01
C ASP A 93 5.34 -14.92 18.76
N SER A 94 5.29 -16.03 19.51
CA SER A 94 6.46 -16.59 20.21
C SER A 94 7.54 -17.01 19.22
N MET A 95 7.15 -17.67 18.12
CA MET A 95 8.08 -18.12 17.08
C MET A 95 8.71 -16.92 16.35
N LEU A 96 7.92 -15.92 15.96
CA LEU A 96 8.41 -14.73 15.25
C LEU A 96 9.43 -13.95 16.09
N ARG A 97 9.19 -13.79 17.40
CA ARG A 97 10.13 -13.17 18.33
C ARG A 97 11.40 -14.02 18.52
N ARG A 98 11.24 -15.33 18.79
CA ARG A 98 12.39 -16.25 18.98
C ARG A 98 13.27 -16.31 17.74
N ARG A 99 12.69 -16.22 16.53
CA ARG A 99 13.41 -16.18 15.25
C ARG A 99 13.81 -14.78 14.83
N MET A 100 13.49 -13.77 15.63
CA MET A 100 13.83 -12.37 15.42
C MET A 100 13.33 -11.85 14.05
N PHE A 101 12.10 -12.17 13.65
CA PHE A 101 11.48 -11.50 12.51
C PHE A 101 11.27 -10.02 12.84
N TYR A 102 10.66 -9.74 13.98
CA TYR A 102 10.59 -8.41 14.58
C TYR A 102 10.51 -8.50 16.10
N THR A 103 10.91 -7.44 16.77
CA THR A 103 10.91 -7.33 18.24
C THR A 103 10.61 -5.88 18.64
N PRO A 104 10.04 -5.62 19.83
CA PRO A 104 9.88 -4.26 20.32
C PRO A 104 11.25 -3.54 20.36
N SER A 105 11.31 -2.31 19.84
CA SER A 105 12.52 -1.50 19.92
C SER A 105 12.81 -1.09 21.36
N PHE A 106 14.07 -0.90 21.69
CA PHE A 106 14.55 -0.41 22.99
C PHE A 106 14.12 -1.29 24.17
N GLU A 107 13.97 -2.59 23.98
CA GLU A 107 13.47 -3.53 24.99
C GLU A 107 14.28 -3.49 26.28
N ILE A 108 15.61 -3.32 26.20
CA ILE A 108 16.50 -3.18 27.38
C ILE A 108 16.25 -1.91 28.21
N TYR A 109 15.55 -0.90 27.65
CA TYR A 109 15.11 0.30 28.33
C TYR A 109 13.61 0.26 28.69
N GLY A 110 12.96 -0.91 28.58
CA GLY A 110 11.53 -1.08 28.84
C GLY A 110 10.64 -1.01 27.60
N GLY A 111 11.22 -0.74 26.43
CA GLY A 111 10.51 -0.65 25.16
C GLY A 111 9.67 0.62 24.99
N VAL A 112 9.31 0.91 23.76
CA VAL A 112 8.37 2.00 23.41
C VAL A 112 7.26 1.41 22.55
N ALA A 113 6.02 1.55 23.00
CA ALA A 113 4.88 1.02 22.27
C ALA A 113 4.81 1.58 20.82
N GLY A 114 4.55 0.71 19.84
CA GLY A 114 4.45 1.10 18.44
C GLY A 114 5.78 1.36 17.73
N LEU A 115 6.92 1.01 18.35
CA LEU A 115 8.23 0.99 17.71
C LEU A 115 8.77 -0.44 17.70
N TYR A 116 9.23 -0.89 16.55
CA TYR A 116 9.72 -2.26 16.34
C TYR A 116 11.00 -2.27 15.51
N ASP A 117 11.92 -3.16 15.89
CA ASP A 117 13.10 -3.49 15.13
C ASP A 117 12.87 -4.77 14.32
N TYR A 118 13.34 -4.78 13.08
CA TYR A 118 13.33 -5.96 12.25
C TYR A 118 14.68 -6.68 12.36
N GLY A 119 14.65 -7.97 12.70
CA GLY A 119 15.85 -8.80 12.70
C GLY A 119 16.20 -9.31 11.30
N PRO A 120 17.24 -10.16 11.17
CA PRO A 120 17.73 -10.59 9.85
C PRO A 120 16.68 -11.21 8.94
N PRO A 121 15.78 -12.13 9.38
CA PRO A 121 14.74 -12.66 8.52
C PRO A 121 13.67 -11.63 8.19
N GLY A 122 13.30 -10.77 9.13
CA GLY A 122 12.32 -9.70 8.89
C GLY A 122 12.82 -8.66 7.87
N CYS A 123 14.07 -8.21 8.00
CA CYS A 123 14.71 -7.31 7.04
C CYS A 123 14.74 -7.93 5.64
N SER A 124 15.13 -9.21 5.53
CA SER A 124 15.21 -9.89 4.23
C SER A 124 13.83 -10.08 3.61
N LEU A 125 12.81 -10.45 4.41
CA LEU A 125 11.44 -10.58 3.93
C LEU A 125 10.91 -9.24 3.42
N GLN A 126 11.09 -8.16 4.18
CA GLN A 126 10.69 -6.81 3.79
C GLN A 126 11.38 -6.37 2.49
N ALA A 127 12.70 -6.58 2.39
CA ALA A 127 13.45 -6.22 1.19
C ALA A 127 12.98 -6.99 -0.05
N ASN A 128 12.68 -8.29 0.10
CA ASN A 128 12.18 -9.11 -1.00
C ASN A 128 10.75 -8.71 -1.42
N ILE A 129 9.87 -8.35 -0.48
CA ILE A 129 8.54 -7.80 -0.79
C ILE A 129 8.68 -6.51 -1.61
N ILE A 130 9.59 -5.62 -1.20
CA ILE A 130 9.85 -4.36 -1.92
C ILE A 130 10.44 -4.63 -3.32
N ASP A 131 11.33 -5.61 -3.46
CA ASP A 131 11.89 -5.98 -4.77
C ASP A 131 10.80 -6.49 -5.73
N VAL A 132 9.89 -7.33 -5.23
CA VAL A 132 8.70 -7.78 -6.00
C VAL A 132 7.80 -6.59 -6.32
N TRP A 133 7.59 -5.66 -5.39
CA TRP A 133 6.79 -4.46 -5.60
C TRP A 133 7.38 -3.56 -6.69
N ARG A 134 8.71 -3.31 -6.66
CA ARG A 134 9.39 -2.53 -7.69
C ARG A 134 9.28 -3.19 -9.08
N LYS A 135 9.45 -4.50 -9.15
CA LYS A 135 9.29 -5.24 -10.41
C LYS A 135 7.87 -5.19 -10.93
N HIS A 136 6.89 -5.30 -10.03
CA HIS A 136 5.47 -5.36 -10.40
C HIS A 136 4.88 -3.99 -10.78
N PHE A 137 5.29 -2.91 -10.11
CA PHE A 137 4.77 -1.56 -10.36
C PHE A 137 5.79 -0.70 -11.11
N VAL A 138 6.98 -0.48 -10.56
CA VAL A 138 7.92 0.47 -11.17
C VAL A 138 8.43 -0.02 -12.52
N LEU A 139 8.87 -1.27 -12.60
CA LEU A 139 9.45 -1.81 -13.84
C LEU A 139 8.39 -2.16 -14.89
N GLU A 140 7.31 -2.87 -14.50
CA GLU A 140 6.27 -3.32 -15.43
C GLU A 140 5.42 -2.17 -15.98
N GLU A 141 5.31 -1.04 -15.23
CA GLU A 141 4.50 0.13 -15.58
C GLU A 141 5.33 1.36 -15.97
N ASP A 142 6.66 1.22 -16.05
CA ASP A 142 7.58 2.32 -16.41
C ASP A 142 7.41 3.57 -15.54
N MET A 143 7.26 3.36 -14.21
CA MET A 143 7.04 4.44 -13.25
C MET A 143 8.36 5.14 -12.86
N LEU A 144 8.28 6.41 -12.54
CA LEU A 144 9.41 7.23 -12.07
C LEU A 144 9.57 7.10 -10.56
N GLU A 145 10.54 6.29 -10.09
CA GLU A 145 10.81 6.18 -8.64
C GLU A 145 11.55 7.41 -8.12
N VAL A 146 11.05 7.99 -7.01
CA VAL A 146 11.65 9.15 -6.34
C VAL A 146 11.77 8.91 -4.84
N ASP A 147 12.82 9.45 -4.24
CA ASP A 147 13.01 9.51 -2.79
C ASP A 147 13.01 10.96 -2.32
N CYS A 148 12.03 11.31 -1.48
CA CYS A 148 11.81 12.65 -1.00
C CYS A 148 12.14 12.78 0.49
N SER A 149 12.47 14.00 0.94
CA SER A 149 12.84 14.27 2.32
C SER A 149 11.76 13.85 3.32
N VAL A 150 12.17 13.16 4.39
CA VAL A 150 11.32 12.80 5.52
C VAL A 150 10.91 14.03 6.34
N LEU A 151 11.86 14.94 6.56
CA LEU A 151 11.60 16.20 7.26
C LEU A 151 10.86 17.15 6.33
N THR A 152 9.59 17.41 6.65
CA THR A 152 8.69 18.21 5.82
C THR A 152 8.37 19.53 6.51
N PRO A 153 8.55 20.69 5.85
CA PRO A 153 8.20 21.98 6.42
C PRO A 153 6.70 22.10 6.74
N HIS A 154 6.39 22.85 7.80
CA HIS A 154 5.01 23.12 8.23
C HIS A 154 4.11 23.61 7.09
N GLU A 155 4.59 24.54 6.26
CA GLU A 155 3.80 25.13 5.18
C GLU A 155 3.31 24.10 4.15
N VAL A 156 4.08 23.05 3.89
CA VAL A 156 3.67 21.97 2.97
C VAL A 156 2.47 21.23 3.53
N LEU A 157 2.59 20.74 4.77
CA LEU A 157 1.54 19.96 5.44
C LEU A 157 0.34 20.83 5.88
N LYS A 158 0.53 22.11 6.07
CA LYS A 158 -0.55 23.09 6.26
C LYS A 158 -1.35 23.28 4.96
N THR A 159 -0.66 23.39 3.84
CA THR A 159 -1.28 23.60 2.53
C THR A 159 -2.08 22.38 2.08
N SER A 160 -1.57 21.17 2.29
CA SER A 160 -2.29 19.91 2.01
C SER A 160 -3.42 19.60 3.00
N GLY A 161 -3.53 20.36 4.11
CA GLY A 161 -4.57 20.19 5.13
C GLY A 161 -4.21 19.27 6.30
N HIS A 162 -3.06 18.58 6.28
CA HIS A 162 -2.66 17.63 7.34
C HIS A 162 -2.52 18.29 8.70
N VAL A 163 -2.02 19.53 8.78
CA VAL A 163 -1.90 20.25 10.05
C VAL A 163 -3.25 20.45 10.72
N ASP A 164 -4.29 20.68 9.93
CA ASP A 164 -5.62 21.05 10.44
C ASP A 164 -6.54 19.85 10.64
N LYS A 165 -6.40 18.79 9.83
CA LYS A 165 -7.40 17.72 9.73
C LYS A 165 -6.88 16.34 10.11
N PHE A 166 -5.56 16.13 10.14
CA PHE A 166 -4.97 14.83 10.45
C PHE A 166 -4.89 14.62 11.96
N ALA A 167 -6.04 14.37 12.58
CA ALA A 167 -6.17 14.25 14.01
C ALA A 167 -7.20 13.18 14.41
N ASP A 168 -6.89 12.42 15.46
CA ASP A 168 -7.81 11.52 16.13
C ASP A 168 -8.36 12.16 17.40
N TRP A 169 -9.46 11.63 17.93
CA TRP A 169 -10.07 12.10 19.17
C TRP A 169 -9.52 11.33 20.37
N MET A 170 -8.97 12.06 21.32
CA MET A 170 -8.29 11.54 22.51
C MET A 170 -9.07 11.87 23.78
N CYS A 171 -9.29 10.87 24.64
CA CYS A 171 -9.80 11.02 25.99
C CYS A 171 -8.72 10.66 27.01
N LYS A 172 -8.85 11.17 28.23
CA LYS A 172 -8.01 10.82 29.37
C LYS A 172 -8.84 10.19 30.47
N ASP A 173 -8.44 9.03 30.94
CA ASP A 173 -9.02 8.48 32.19
C ASP A 173 -8.61 9.36 33.37
N LEU A 174 -9.61 9.84 34.10
CA LEU A 174 -9.40 10.82 35.17
C LEU A 174 -8.80 10.20 36.44
N LYS A 175 -8.82 8.86 36.58
CA LYS A 175 -8.34 8.16 37.78
C LYS A 175 -6.89 7.69 37.65
N ASN A 176 -6.54 7.10 36.50
CA ASN A 176 -5.21 6.53 36.26
C ASN A 176 -4.36 7.33 35.25
N GLY A 177 -4.94 8.35 34.61
CA GLY A 177 -4.27 9.21 33.65
C GLY A 177 -4.03 8.53 32.29
N GLU A 178 -4.60 7.36 32.03
CA GLU A 178 -4.48 6.63 30.78
C GLU A 178 -5.07 7.43 29.63
N ILE A 179 -4.35 7.50 28.53
CA ILE A 179 -4.81 8.13 27.29
C ILE A 179 -5.48 7.07 26.42
N ILE A 180 -6.70 7.37 25.96
CA ILE A 180 -7.57 6.45 25.24
C ILE A 180 -8.06 7.16 23.98
N ARG A 181 -8.12 6.45 22.87
CA ARG A 181 -8.75 6.93 21.64
C ARG A 181 -10.27 6.84 21.80
N ALA A 182 -10.99 7.93 21.58
CA ALA A 182 -12.39 8.07 21.99
C ALA A 182 -13.34 7.16 21.19
N ASP A 183 -13.16 7.05 19.89
CA ASP A 183 -13.92 6.17 19.01
C ASP A 183 -13.79 4.70 19.42
N HIS A 184 -12.56 4.20 19.56
CA HIS A 184 -12.31 2.83 20.03
C HIS A 184 -12.84 2.56 21.45
N PHE A 185 -12.88 3.57 22.30
CA PHE A 185 -13.43 3.44 23.63
C PHE A 185 -14.95 3.21 23.56
N VAL A 186 -15.64 3.97 22.73
CA VAL A 186 -17.08 3.80 22.50
C VAL A 186 -17.35 2.44 21.86
N GLU A 187 -16.62 2.10 20.80
CA GLU A 187 -16.71 0.81 20.09
C GLU A 187 -16.57 -0.38 21.04
N GLU A 188 -15.49 -0.45 21.81
CA GLU A 188 -15.20 -1.58 22.70
C GLU A 188 -16.30 -1.79 23.74
N ILE A 189 -16.87 -0.72 24.28
CA ILE A 189 -17.92 -0.84 25.30
C ILE A 189 -19.24 -1.24 24.69
N LEU A 190 -19.65 -0.65 23.54
CA LEU A 190 -20.90 -1.00 22.88
C LEU A 190 -20.87 -2.43 22.35
N GLU A 191 -19.78 -2.87 21.74
CA GLU A 191 -19.61 -4.28 21.35
C GLU A 191 -19.72 -5.24 22.55
N ASN A 192 -19.10 -4.90 23.69
CA ASN A 192 -19.17 -5.74 24.89
C ASN A 192 -20.61 -5.80 25.45
N ARG A 193 -21.37 -4.71 25.38
CA ARG A 193 -22.79 -4.69 25.77
C ARG A 193 -23.65 -5.53 24.85
N LEU A 194 -23.43 -5.49 23.53
CA LEU A 194 -24.13 -6.33 22.55
C LEU A 194 -23.76 -7.82 22.74
N LYS A 195 -22.52 -8.13 23.08
CA LYS A 195 -22.10 -9.50 23.42
C LYS A 195 -22.84 -9.99 24.68
N GLY A 196 -22.94 -9.18 25.71
CA GLY A 196 -23.68 -9.50 26.93
C GLY A 196 -25.18 -9.73 26.67
N ASP A 197 -25.80 -8.96 25.76
CA ASP A 197 -27.19 -9.18 25.33
C ASP A 197 -27.36 -10.54 24.62
N LYS A 198 -26.47 -10.89 23.69
CA LYS A 198 -26.49 -12.19 22.98
C LYS A 198 -26.34 -13.36 23.96
N GLU A 199 -25.45 -13.26 24.94
CA GLU A 199 -25.31 -14.26 26.01
C GLU A 199 -26.58 -14.36 26.85
N ALA A 200 -27.18 -13.23 27.24
CA ALA A 200 -28.43 -13.19 28.01
C ALA A 200 -29.63 -13.77 27.24
N ARG A 201 -29.61 -13.72 25.90
CA ARG A 201 -30.62 -14.34 25.01
C ARG A 201 -30.33 -15.84 24.71
N GLY A 202 -29.21 -16.39 25.25
CA GLY A 202 -28.86 -17.80 25.06
C GLY A 202 -28.25 -18.11 23.69
N GLN A 203 -27.79 -17.10 22.97
CA GLN A 203 -27.08 -17.25 21.70
C GLN A 203 -25.61 -17.57 21.97
N LYS A 204 -25.01 -18.51 21.23
CA LYS A 204 -23.57 -18.77 21.33
C LYS A 204 -22.81 -17.55 20.81
N VAL A 205 -22.04 -16.92 21.70
CA VAL A 205 -21.09 -15.89 21.31
C VAL A 205 -19.77 -16.58 21.01
N GLU A 206 -19.28 -16.47 19.79
CA GLU A 206 -17.93 -16.89 19.46
C GLU A 206 -16.94 -15.90 20.10
N ASP A 207 -16.20 -16.38 21.10
CA ASP A 207 -15.09 -15.62 21.67
C ASP A 207 -13.99 -15.49 20.62
N LYS A 208 -13.84 -14.29 20.06
CA LYS A 208 -12.59 -13.91 19.37
C LYS A 208 -11.46 -14.08 20.39
N GLU A 209 -10.47 -14.93 20.11
CA GLU A 209 -9.31 -15.13 20.98
C GLU A 209 -8.62 -13.81 21.28
N GLU A 210 -8.71 -13.37 22.53
CA GLU A 210 -8.16 -12.09 22.95
C GLU A 210 -6.77 -12.24 23.58
N ASP A 211 -5.93 -11.19 23.38
CA ASP A 211 -4.62 -11.01 24.01
C ASP A 211 -4.67 -11.37 25.50
N PRO A 212 -3.76 -12.18 26.05
CA PRO A 212 -3.69 -12.56 27.46
C PRO A 212 -3.66 -11.36 28.44
N LYS A 213 -3.19 -10.20 27.98
CA LYS A 213 -3.25 -8.93 28.76
C LYS A 213 -4.67 -8.37 28.81
N LYS A 214 -5.48 -8.53 27.78
CA LYS A 214 -6.92 -8.21 27.78
C LYS A 214 -7.70 -9.17 28.69
N LYS A 215 -7.39 -10.46 28.70
CA LYS A 215 -7.98 -11.43 29.62
C LYS A 215 -7.78 -11.04 31.11
N LYS A 216 -6.60 -10.50 31.48
CA LYS A 216 -6.36 -9.98 32.83
C LYS A 216 -7.11 -8.66 33.13
N ARG A 217 -7.37 -7.83 32.12
CA ARG A 217 -8.21 -6.63 32.23
C ARG A 217 -9.71 -7.00 32.32
N LYS A 218 -10.18 -7.96 31.49
CA LYS A 218 -11.56 -8.46 31.50
C LYS A 218 -11.90 -9.25 32.77
N ALA A 219 -10.95 -9.93 33.40
CA ALA A 219 -11.19 -10.55 34.72
C ALA A 219 -11.53 -9.54 35.83
N LYS A 220 -11.36 -8.23 35.57
CA LYS A 220 -11.81 -7.12 36.45
C LYS A 220 -13.12 -6.43 36.03
N GLY A 221 -13.56 -6.66 34.77
CA GLY A 221 -14.83 -6.17 34.23
C GLY A 221 -15.55 -7.33 33.56
N ALA A 222 -16.24 -8.15 34.38
CA ALA A 222 -17.09 -9.21 33.85
C ALA A 222 -18.07 -8.61 32.85
N ILE A 223 -18.25 -9.23 31.66
CA ILE A 223 -19.33 -8.89 30.74
C ILE A 223 -20.62 -9.17 31.53
N GLU A 224 -21.36 -8.12 31.88
CA GLU A 224 -22.67 -8.32 32.48
C GLU A 224 -23.62 -8.81 31.40
N ALA A 225 -24.07 -10.06 31.53
CA ALA A 225 -25.11 -10.63 30.66
C ALA A 225 -26.45 -9.93 30.96
N VAL A 226 -26.68 -8.78 30.34
CA VAL A 226 -27.90 -8.00 30.50
C VAL A 226 -28.64 -7.99 29.17
N LYS A 227 -29.92 -8.40 29.20
CA LYS A 227 -30.79 -8.33 28.02
C LYS A 227 -31.14 -6.85 27.76
N LEU A 228 -30.79 -6.37 26.56
CA LEU A 228 -31.10 -5.04 26.09
C LEU A 228 -32.46 -5.01 25.37
N ASP A 229 -33.06 -3.84 25.31
CA ASP A 229 -34.23 -3.60 24.45
C ASP A 229 -33.80 -3.69 22.98
N ASP A 230 -34.65 -4.28 22.12
CA ASP A 230 -34.34 -4.45 20.70
C ASP A 230 -34.11 -3.10 19.98
N ALA A 231 -34.76 -2.02 20.44
CA ALA A 231 -34.48 -0.67 19.97
C ALA A 231 -33.06 -0.19 20.31
N VAL A 232 -32.59 -0.53 21.51
CA VAL A 232 -31.21 -0.17 21.96
C VAL A 232 -30.16 -1.01 21.23
N VAL A 233 -30.45 -2.28 20.99
CA VAL A 233 -29.57 -3.14 20.18
C VAL A 233 -29.36 -2.53 18.80
N LYS A 234 -30.47 -2.17 18.14
CA LYS A 234 -30.41 -1.56 16.81
C LYS A 234 -29.67 -0.21 16.82
N GLU A 235 -29.91 0.61 17.84
CA GLU A 235 -29.21 1.89 18.00
C GLU A 235 -27.70 1.70 18.20
N TYR A 236 -27.26 0.70 18.98
CA TYR A 236 -25.85 0.38 19.14
C TYR A 236 -25.22 -0.14 17.85
N GLU A 237 -25.92 -0.97 17.10
CA GLU A 237 -25.47 -1.45 15.79
C GLU A 237 -25.33 -0.29 14.77
N GLU A 238 -26.27 0.66 14.77
CA GLU A 238 -26.19 1.86 13.94
C GLU A 238 -25.02 2.78 14.33
N ILE A 239 -24.74 2.93 15.64
CA ILE A 239 -23.60 3.71 16.12
C ILE A 239 -22.29 3.03 15.71
N LEU A 240 -22.17 1.72 15.93
CA LEU A 240 -20.98 0.96 15.59
C LEU A 240 -20.70 0.97 14.07
N ALA A 241 -21.76 0.92 13.25
CA ALA A 241 -21.63 1.02 11.79
C ALA A 241 -21.10 2.40 11.32
N ARG A 242 -21.14 3.41 12.16
CA ARG A 242 -20.74 4.79 11.84
C ARG A 242 -19.71 5.36 12.80
N ILE A 243 -19.03 4.52 13.58
CA ILE A 243 -18.18 4.98 14.68
C ILE A 243 -17.04 5.90 14.23
N ASP A 244 -16.47 5.63 13.07
CA ASP A 244 -15.38 6.41 12.50
C ASP A 244 -15.81 7.81 12.01
N ASN A 245 -17.12 8.07 11.94
CA ASN A 245 -17.69 9.31 11.42
C ASN A 245 -18.02 10.35 12.49
N TYR A 246 -17.99 9.95 13.74
CA TYR A 246 -18.32 10.84 14.84
C TYR A 246 -17.17 11.81 15.16
N ASN A 247 -17.47 13.10 15.20
CA ASN A 247 -16.52 14.09 15.72
C ASN A 247 -16.40 14.04 17.24
N GLY A 248 -15.45 14.79 17.81
CA GLY A 248 -15.19 14.75 19.25
C GLY A 248 -16.36 15.19 20.12
N ALA A 249 -17.19 16.12 19.66
CA ALA A 249 -18.37 16.57 20.40
C ALA A 249 -19.43 15.45 20.42
N GLU A 250 -19.69 14.82 19.27
CA GLU A 250 -20.62 13.71 19.13
C GLU A 250 -20.17 12.48 19.93
N LEU A 251 -18.88 12.11 19.86
CA LEU A 251 -18.33 11.04 20.71
C LEU A 251 -18.49 11.37 22.20
N GLY A 252 -18.29 12.64 22.59
CA GLY A 252 -18.50 13.12 23.95
C GLY A 252 -19.96 13.00 24.40
N GLU A 253 -20.92 13.25 23.50
CA GLU A 253 -22.35 13.07 23.76
C GLU A 253 -22.70 11.59 23.93
N LEU A 254 -22.16 10.69 23.07
CA LEU A 254 -22.34 9.25 23.21
C LEU A 254 -21.80 8.72 24.54
N ILE A 255 -20.59 9.16 24.95
CA ILE A 255 -19.99 8.79 26.23
C ILE A 255 -20.88 9.19 27.41
N LYS A 256 -21.47 10.38 27.36
CA LYS A 256 -22.40 10.87 28.41
C LYS A 256 -23.76 10.15 28.32
N LYS A 257 -24.37 10.06 27.15
CA LYS A 257 -25.71 9.49 26.92
C LYS A 257 -25.82 8.07 27.47
N TYR A 258 -24.78 7.25 27.19
CA TYR A 258 -24.77 5.82 27.55
C TYR A 258 -23.98 5.53 28.81
N ASP A 259 -23.54 6.55 29.55
CA ASP A 259 -22.72 6.45 30.78
C ASP A 259 -21.54 5.47 30.56
N LEU A 260 -20.74 5.72 29.49
CA LEU A 260 -19.63 4.86 29.14
C LEU A 260 -18.47 5.11 30.10
N LYS A 261 -18.03 4.07 30.79
CA LYS A 261 -16.97 4.13 31.82
C LYS A 261 -15.83 3.20 31.45
N ASN A 262 -14.60 3.59 31.74
CA ASN A 262 -13.44 2.71 31.54
C ASN A 262 -13.60 1.45 32.42
N PRO A 263 -13.63 0.25 31.85
CA PRO A 263 -13.83 -1.00 32.60
C PRO A 263 -12.79 -1.23 33.70
N ALA A 264 -11.58 -0.66 33.56
CA ALA A 264 -10.50 -0.82 34.54
C ALA A 264 -10.65 0.07 35.77
N THR A 265 -11.21 1.27 35.61
CA THR A 265 -11.28 2.29 36.64
C THR A 265 -12.70 2.60 37.15
N ASN A 266 -13.70 2.18 36.35
CA ASN A 266 -15.12 2.47 36.51
C ASN A 266 -15.42 3.99 36.59
N VAL A 267 -14.62 4.79 35.85
CA VAL A 267 -14.77 6.26 35.77
C VAL A 267 -14.99 6.64 34.30
N GLN A 268 -15.85 7.65 34.10
CA GLN A 268 -16.05 8.27 32.81
C GLN A 268 -14.78 9.02 32.37
N PRO A 269 -14.28 8.91 31.15
CA PRO A 269 -13.10 9.64 30.71
C PRO A 269 -13.40 11.15 30.55
N SER A 270 -12.34 11.94 30.35
CA SER A 270 -12.48 13.36 30.01
C SER A 270 -13.20 13.51 28.64
N PRO A 271 -13.78 14.69 28.37
CA PRO A 271 -14.29 14.99 27.04
C PRO A 271 -13.22 14.73 25.93
N PRO A 272 -13.60 14.28 24.75
CA PRO A 272 -12.69 14.09 23.63
C PRO A 272 -12.02 15.40 23.20
N VAL A 273 -10.72 15.35 22.94
CA VAL A 273 -9.91 16.47 22.42
C VAL A 273 -9.20 16.00 21.17
N ALA A 274 -9.10 16.86 20.16
CA ALA A 274 -8.35 16.55 18.95
C ALA A 274 -6.85 16.41 19.24
N PHE A 275 -6.25 15.35 18.75
CA PHE A 275 -4.82 15.07 18.84
C PHE A 275 -4.25 14.87 17.44
N ASN A 276 -3.40 15.82 17.01
CA ASN A 276 -2.76 15.71 15.70
C ASN A 276 -1.75 14.56 15.69
N LEU A 277 -1.87 13.68 14.68
CA LEU A 277 -1.08 12.47 14.58
C LEU A 277 0.33 12.67 13.99
N MET A 278 0.75 13.89 13.70
CA MET A 278 2.09 14.15 13.18
C MET A 278 3.10 14.41 14.30
N PHE A 279 4.34 13.91 14.11
CA PHE A 279 5.48 14.25 14.95
C PHE A 279 6.03 15.61 14.55
N GLN A 280 5.82 16.62 15.37
CA GLN A 280 6.37 17.96 15.16
C GLN A 280 7.85 18.02 15.56
N THR A 281 8.64 18.75 14.80
CA THR A 281 10.05 19.03 15.07
C THR A 281 10.43 20.43 14.60
N ALA A 282 11.66 20.87 14.92
CA ALA A 282 12.24 22.09 14.41
C ALA A 282 13.36 21.76 13.39
N ILE A 283 13.37 22.46 12.29
CA ILE A 283 14.41 22.31 11.26
C ILE A 283 15.45 23.42 11.45
N GLY A 284 16.70 23.04 11.64
CA GLY A 284 17.84 23.93 11.85
C GLY A 284 17.99 24.42 13.31
N PRO A 285 19.12 25.08 13.63
CA PRO A 285 19.51 25.41 14.98
C PRO A 285 18.71 26.55 15.63
N SER A 286 18.09 27.41 14.81
CA SER A 286 17.35 28.57 15.30
C SER A 286 15.91 28.24 15.74
N SER A 287 15.45 27.00 15.53
CA SER A 287 14.06 26.56 15.77
C SER A 287 12.97 27.42 15.11
N ASN A 288 13.33 28.28 14.17
CA ASN A 288 12.41 29.21 13.50
C ASN A 288 11.66 28.58 12.33
N LEU A 289 12.08 27.38 11.86
CA LEU A 289 11.41 26.66 10.80
C LEU A 289 10.72 25.42 11.40
N PRO A 290 9.43 25.48 11.70
CA PRO A 290 8.68 24.31 12.16
C PRO A 290 8.55 23.31 11.05
N GLY A 291 8.65 22.04 11.39
CA GLY A 291 8.51 20.90 10.48
C GLY A 291 7.91 19.70 11.18
N TYR A 292 7.73 18.66 10.40
CA TYR A 292 7.20 17.38 10.86
C TYR A 292 7.95 16.22 10.23
N LEU A 293 7.93 15.07 10.89
CA LEU A 293 8.18 13.81 10.22
C LEU A 293 6.96 13.49 9.36
N ARG A 294 7.16 13.23 8.06
CA ARG A 294 6.06 13.05 7.08
C ARG A 294 5.12 11.91 7.48
N PRO A 295 3.78 12.09 7.41
CA PRO A 295 2.81 11.02 7.66
C PRO A 295 2.56 10.10 6.46
N GLU A 296 2.99 10.52 5.26
CA GLU A 296 2.87 9.84 3.96
C GLU A 296 4.03 10.24 3.04
N THR A 297 4.24 9.55 1.93
CA THR A 297 5.29 9.88 0.96
C THR A 297 4.77 10.70 -0.22
N ALA A 298 3.45 10.84 -0.36
CA ALA A 298 2.75 11.48 -1.49
C ALA A 298 3.15 12.95 -1.70
N GLN A 299 3.18 13.76 -0.64
CA GLN A 299 3.39 15.21 -0.76
C GLN A 299 4.69 15.58 -1.48
N GLY A 300 5.76 14.80 -1.25
CA GLY A 300 7.03 15.01 -1.95
C GLY A 300 6.92 14.79 -3.46
N GLN A 301 6.08 13.88 -3.90
CA GLN A 301 5.84 13.58 -5.32
C GLN A 301 5.08 14.73 -5.98
N PHE A 302 4.04 15.26 -5.35
CA PHE A 302 3.29 16.43 -5.85
C PHE A 302 4.15 17.68 -6.01
N LEU A 303 5.01 17.96 -5.03
CA LEU A 303 5.91 19.12 -5.09
C LEU A 303 6.98 18.99 -6.20
N ASN A 304 7.29 17.80 -6.62
CA ASN A 304 8.22 17.53 -7.72
C ASN A 304 7.52 17.28 -9.06
N PHE A 305 6.19 17.38 -9.14
CA PHE A 305 5.40 17.09 -10.34
C PHE A 305 5.97 17.73 -11.63
N SER A 306 6.25 19.03 -11.63
CA SER A 306 6.75 19.71 -12.84
C SER A 306 8.09 19.17 -13.32
N LYS A 307 8.98 18.77 -12.38
CA LYS A 307 10.28 18.16 -12.72
C LYS A 307 10.13 16.75 -13.24
N LEU A 308 9.18 15.99 -12.67
CA LEU A 308 8.85 14.63 -13.12
C LEU A 308 8.22 14.65 -14.52
N LEU A 309 7.31 15.59 -14.77
CA LEU A 309 6.71 15.79 -16.08
C LEU A 309 7.77 16.19 -17.12
N GLU A 310 8.70 17.08 -16.77
CA GLU A 310 9.83 17.48 -17.63
C GLU A 310 10.72 16.26 -17.90
N PHE A 311 11.06 15.47 -16.87
CA PHE A 311 11.84 14.23 -17.02
C PHE A 311 11.14 13.24 -17.95
N ASN A 312 9.82 13.14 -17.86
CA ASN A 312 8.96 12.34 -18.75
C ASN A 312 8.69 13.02 -20.11
N GLN A 313 9.44 14.05 -20.47
CA GLN A 313 9.33 14.74 -21.75
C GLN A 313 7.93 15.34 -22.02
N GLY A 314 7.19 15.68 -20.96
CA GLY A 314 5.85 16.25 -21.04
C GLY A 314 4.74 15.24 -21.40
N GLN A 315 5.05 13.94 -21.44
CA GLN A 315 4.09 12.92 -21.84
C GLN A 315 3.13 12.56 -20.68
N MET A 316 1.87 12.37 -21.03
CA MET A 316 0.78 11.95 -20.13
C MET A 316 0.06 10.72 -20.71
N PRO A 317 -0.52 9.82 -19.89
CA PRO A 317 -0.39 9.77 -18.43
C PRO A 317 0.98 9.23 -18.01
N PHE A 318 1.39 9.49 -16.77
CA PHE A 318 2.56 8.87 -16.16
C PHE A 318 2.37 8.69 -14.65
N ALA A 319 3.20 7.87 -14.03
CA ALA A 319 3.19 7.68 -12.59
C ALA A 319 4.56 7.95 -11.97
N SER A 320 4.55 8.50 -10.76
CA SER A 320 5.71 8.46 -9.87
C SER A 320 5.46 7.47 -8.73
N ALA A 321 6.53 6.92 -8.19
CA ALA A 321 6.51 5.98 -7.09
C ALA A 321 7.52 6.38 -6.01
N SER A 322 7.17 6.21 -4.74
CA SER A 322 8.08 6.50 -3.63
C SER A 322 7.99 5.41 -2.57
N ILE A 323 9.14 4.92 -2.12
CA ILE A 323 9.24 3.97 -1.02
C ILE A 323 10.00 4.64 0.11
N GLY A 324 9.36 4.77 1.26
CA GLY A 324 10.00 5.47 2.36
C GLY A 324 9.29 5.30 3.70
N ARG A 325 9.99 5.71 4.76
CA ARG A 325 9.41 5.72 6.09
C ARG A 325 8.45 6.88 6.25
N SER A 326 7.32 6.56 6.90
CA SER A 326 6.31 7.51 7.34
C SER A 326 6.03 7.34 8.82
N TYR A 327 5.49 8.37 9.44
CA TYR A 327 5.40 8.49 10.90
C TYR A 327 4.03 8.99 11.31
N ARG A 328 3.36 8.25 12.21
CA ARG A 328 2.09 8.68 12.79
C ARG A 328 2.14 8.51 14.30
N ASN A 329 1.97 9.58 15.05
CA ASN A 329 2.04 9.57 16.50
C ASN A 329 0.76 8.95 17.10
N GLU A 330 0.60 7.64 16.87
CA GLU A 330 -0.56 6.87 17.31
C GLU A 330 -0.82 7.01 18.80
N ILE A 331 -2.07 7.28 19.17
CA ILE A 331 -2.51 7.43 20.56
C ILE A 331 -2.33 6.11 21.32
N SER A 332 -2.78 5.00 20.72
CA SER A 332 -2.76 3.67 21.34
C SER A 332 -2.23 2.61 20.37
N PRO A 333 -0.90 2.54 20.14
CA PRO A 333 -0.32 1.50 19.28
C PRO A 333 -0.57 0.12 19.88
N ARG A 334 -1.06 -0.83 19.06
CA ARG A 334 -1.39 -2.19 19.48
C ARG A 334 -1.41 -3.13 18.27
N ALA A 335 -1.59 -4.42 18.53
CA ALA A 335 -1.64 -5.45 17.49
C ALA A 335 -0.33 -5.60 16.68
N GLY A 336 0.82 -5.58 17.36
CA GLY A 336 2.12 -5.79 16.69
C GLY A 336 2.39 -4.75 15.60
N LEU A 337 2.75 -5.22 14.40
CA LEU A 337 3.07 -4.35 13.27
C LEU A 337 1.85 -3.69 12.59
N LEU A 338 0.63 -4.01 13.01
CA LEU A 338 -0.58 -3.49 12.37
C LEU A 338 -0.86 -2.02 12.72
N ARG A 339 -0.45 -1.57 13.92
CA ARG A 339 -0.59 -0.17 14.34
C ARG A 339 0.66 0.31 15.06
N VAL A 340 1.51 0.98 14.33
CA VAL A 340 2.85 1.41 14.74
C VAL A 340 3.04 2.91 14.51
N ARG A 341 4.05 3.51 15.14
CA ARG A 341 4.37 4.94 15.02
C ARG A 341 5.35 5.26 13.91
N GLU A 342 6.13 4.27 13.48
CA GLU A 342 7.05 4.35 12.37
C GLU A 342 6.84 3.14 11.47
N PHE A 343 6.64 3.36 10.18
CA PHE A 343 6.34 2.29 9.21
C PHE A 343 6.88 2.60 7.83
N LEU A 344 7.08 1.56 7.04
CA LEU A 344 7.48 1.69 5.64
C LEU A 344 6.23 1.72 4.77
N MET A 345 6.14 2.73 3.92
CA MET A 345 5.14 2.87 2.87
C MET A 345 5.76 2.73 1.49
N ALA A 346 4.95 2.29 0.54
CA ALA A 346 5.22 2.43 -0.89
C ALA A 346 3.99 3.06 -1.52
N GLU A 347 4.13 4.22 -2.14
CA GLU A 347 3.03 5.00 -2.71
C GLU A 347 3.29 5.31 -4.17
N ILE A 348 2.23 5.28 -4.96
CA ILE A 348 2.21 5.60 -6.38
C ILE A 348 1.28 6.79 -6.59
N GLU A 349 1.76 7.80 -7.32
CA GLU A 349 0.94 8.92 -7.77
C GLU A 349 0.82 8.82 -9.30
N HIS A 350 -0.31 8.29 -9.77
CA HIS A 350 -0.58 8.17 -11.20
C HIS A 350 -1.33 9.41 -11.68
N PHE A 351 -0.64 10.23 -12.47
CA PHE A 351 -1.18 11.46 -13.02
C PHE A 351 -1.92 11.18 -14.32
N VAL A 352 -3.18 11.59 -14.38
CA VAL A 352 -4.09 11.30 -15.48
C VAL A 352 -4.87 12.54 -15.93
N ASP A 353 -5.19 12.62 -17.21
CA ASP A 353 -6.04 13.67 -17.76
C ASP A 353 -7.43 13.64 -17.09
N PRO A 354 -7.92 14.76 -16.52
CA PRO A 354 -9.26 14.83 -15.95
C PRO A 354 -10.38 14.67 -16.98
N GLN A 355 -10.11 14.96 -18.26
CA GLN A 355 -11.06 14.74 -19.35
C GLN A 355 -10.84 13.34 -19.97
N GLY A 356 -11.89 12.78 -20.54
CA GLY A 356 -11.82 11.45 -21.17
C GLY A 356 -12.08 10.26 -20.24
N GLY A 357 -12.58 10.52 -19.01
CA GLY A 357 -13.08 9.48 -18.10
C GLY A 357 -11.99 8.68 -17.40
N LYS A 358 -10.80 9.25 -17.24
CA LYS A 358 -9.67 8.62 -16.53
C LYS A 358 -9.42 7.18 -17.01
N LYS A 359 -9.32 7.01 -18.32
CA LYS A 359 -9.06 5.72 -18.96
C LYS A 359 -7.62 5.29 -18.78
N HIS A 360 -7.41 3.99 -18.61
CA HIS A 360 -6.07 3.42 -18.51
C HIS A 360 -5.72 2.61 -19.77
N PRO A 361 -4.58 2.86 -20.44
CA PRO A 361 -4.24 2.22 -21.73
C PRO A 361 -4.14 0.70 -21.63
N ARG A 362 -3.77 0.16 -20.47
CA ARG A 362 -3.62 -1.26 -20.19
C ARG A 362 -4.81 -1.87 -19.41
N PHE A 363 -5.96 -1.20 -19.32
CA PHE A 363 -7.11 -1.73 -18.57
C PHE A 363 -7.59 -3.08 -19.13
N GLN A 364 -7.46 -3.30 -20.44
CA GLN A 364 -7.82 -4.55 -21.08
C GLN A 364 -7.02 -5.76 -20.57
N ASP A 365 -5.80 -5.55 -20.06
CA ASP A 365 -4.94 -6.62 -19.53
C ASP A 365 -5.48 -7.20 -18.22
N VAL A 366 -6.28 -6.44 -17.49
CA VAL A 366 -6.77 -6.78 -16.15
C VAL A 366 -8.29 -6.89 -16.04
N LYS A 367 -9.05 -6.53 -17.06
CA LYS A 367 -10.53 -6.44 -17.00
C LYS A 367 -11.23 -7.72 -16.51
N ASP A 368 -10.61 -8.87 -16.74
CA ASP A 368 -11.15 -10.19 -16.39
C ASP A 368 -10.67 -10.66 -14.98
N VAL A 369 -9.86 -9.85 -14.28
CA VAL A 369 -9.44 -10.16 -12.90
C VAL A 369 -10.65 -10.04 -11.97
N GLU A 370 -10.98 -11.12 -11.28
CA GLU A 370 -12.07 -11.16 -10.31
C GLU A 370 -11.60 -10.66 -8.94
N LEU A 371 -12.33 -9.70 -8.39
CA LEU A 371 -12.13 -9.14 -7.06
C LEU A 371 -13.33 -9.43 -6.15
N VAL A 372 -13.09 -9.49 -4.86
CA VAL A 372 -14.10 -9.59 -3.82
C VAL A 372 -14.36 -8.19 -3.28
N LEU A 373 -15.50 -7.61 -3.64
CA LEU A 373 -15.85 -6.22 -3.35
C LEU A 373 -16.89 -6.11 -2.24
N LEU A 374 -16.65 -5.20 -1.29
CA LEU A 374 -17.63 -4.71 -0.32
C LEU A 374 -17.91 -3.24 -0.67
N ASN A 375 -18.93 -3.02 -1.46
CA ASN A 375 -19.28 -1.69 -1.97
C ASN A 375 -19.98 -0.82 -0.92
N ARG A 376 -20.06 0.48 -1.20
CA ARG A 376 -20.66 1.50 -0.34
C ARG A 376 -22.15 1.25 -0.08
N GLU A 377 -22.89 0.84 -1.10
CA GLU A 377 -24.34 0.62 -0.99
C GLU A 377 -24.67 -0.52 -0.04
N THR A 378 -23.93 -1.63 -0.12
CA THR A 378 -24.05 -2.78 0.79
C THR A 378 -23.78 -2.36 2.23
N GLN A 379 -22.73 -1.55 2.47
CA GLN A 379 -22.40 -1.04 3.80
C GLN A 379 -23.48 -0.09 4.35
N LEU A 380 -24.02 0.80 3.51
CA LEU A 380 -25.12 1.71 3.89
C LEU A 380 -26.40 0.94 4.24
N ALA A 381 -26.62 -0.23 3.64
CA ALA A 381 -27.73 -1.13 3.98
C ALA A 381 -27.49 -1.94 5.27
N GLY A 382 -26.36 -1.70 5.99
CA GLY A 382 -25.99 -2.43 7.22
C GLY A 382 -25.56 -3.87 6.96
N GLN A 383 -25.17 -4.21 5.72
CA GLN A 383 -24.76 -5.55 5.31
C GLN A 383 -23.26 -5.62 5.11
N THR A 384 -22.72 -6.82 5.32
CA THR A 384 -21.29 -7.14 5.08
C THR A 384 -21.10 -8.16 3.97
N LYS A 385 -22.17 -8.38 3.16
CA LYS A 385 -22.12 -9.31 2.04
C LYS A 385 -21.15 -8.78 0.99
N VAL A 386 -20.22 -9.62 0.57
CA VAL A 386 -19.27 -9.29 -0.49
C VAL A 386 -19.76 -9.83 -1.83
N GLU A 387 -19.37 -9.15 -2.90
CA GLU A 387 -19.64 -9.56 -4.26
C GLU A 387 -18.33 -9.94 -4.96
N LYS A 388 -18.29 -11.11 -5.60
CA LYS A 388 -17.17 -11.52 -6.44
C LYS A 388 -17.48 -11.18 -7.89
N VAL A 389 -16.74 -10.23 -8.45
CA VAL A 389 -17.01 -9.65 -9.76
C VAL A 389 -15.71 -9.33 -10.50
N SER A 390 -15.70 -9.41 -11.84
CA SER A 390 -14.55 -8.94 -12.61
C SER A 390 -14.45 -7.43 -12.56
N ILE A 391 -13.20 -6.91 -12.54
CA ILE A 391 -12.99 -5.46 -12.45
C ILE A 391 -13.56 -4.73 -13.66
N GLY A 392 -13.56 -5.35 -14.84
CA GLY A 392 -14.19 -4.79 -16.04
C GLY A 392 -15.70 -4.58 -15.87
N GLN A 393 -16.39 -5.54 -15.23
CA GLN A 393 -17.80 -5.41 -14.93
C GLN A 393 -18.07 -4.39 -13.82
N ALA A 394 -17.23 -4.35 -12.77
CA ALA A 394 -17.35 -3.39 -11.68
C ALA A 394 -17.20 -1.93 -12.14
N VAL A 395 -16.33 -1.67 -13.12
CA VAL A 395 -16.18 -0.35 -13.76
C VAL A 395 -17.37 -0.08 -14.69
N ALA A 396 -17.80 -1.06 -15.49
CA ALA A 396 -18.88 -0.87 -16.46
C ALA A 396 -20.24 -0.57 -15.79
N ASN A 397 -20.51 -1.13 -14.61
CA ASN A 397 -21.73 -0.88 -13.84
C ASN A 397 -21.63 0.30 -12.86
N GLY A 398 -20.47 0.98 -12.79
CA GLY A 398 -20.25 2.16 -11.96
C GLY A 398 -19.99 1.86 -10.47
N THR A 399 -19.76 0.61 -10.08
CA THR A 399 -19.35 0.25 -8.71
C THR A 399 -17.96 0.83 -8.40
N VAL A 400 -17.05 0.78 -9.38
CA VAL A 400 -15.75 1.44 -9.35
C VAL A 400 -15.81 2.62 -10.33
N ASP A 401 -15.44 3.80 -9.86
CA ASP A 401 -15.70 5.09 -10.54
C ASP A 401 -15.07 5.20 -11.94
N ASN A 402 -13.87 4.68 -12.15
CA ASN A 402 -13.15 4.82 -13.43
C ASN A 402 -12.18 3.66 -13.72
N GLU A 403 -11.76 3.56 -15.00
CA GLU A 403 -10.86 2.49 -15.46
C GLU A 403 -9.48 2.52 -14.78
N THR A 404 -8.91 3.71 -14.53
CA THR A 404 -7.57 3.82 -13.91
C THR A 404 -7.60 3.34 -12.46
N LEU A 405 -8.61 3.73 -11.69
CA LEU A 405 -8.81 3.23 -10.33
C LEU A 405 -8.99 1.70 -10.35
N GLY A 406 -9.86 1.20 -11.24
CA GLY A 406 -10.07 -0.24 -11.43
C GLY A 406 -8.80 -1.00 -11.83
N TYR A 407 -7.99 -0.42 -12.71
CA TYR A 407 -6.72 -1.00 -13.10
C TYR A 407 -5.81 -1.23 -11.88
N PHE A 408 -5.65 -0.21 -11.04
CA PHE A 408 -4.79 -0.33 -9.86
C PHE A 408 -5.36 -1.28 -8.81
N LEU A 409 -6.69 -1.35 -8.62
CA LEU A 409 -7.28 -2.38 -7.74
C LEU A 409 -6.93 -3.79 -8.19
N ALA A 410 -7.01 -4.07 -9.49
CA ALA A 410 -6.59 -5.36 -10.03
C ALA A 410 -5.08 -5.61 -9.88
N ARG A 411 -4.23 -4.60 -10.13
CA ARG A 411 -2.77 -4.71 -9.95
C ARG A 411 -2.38 -4.95 -8.49
N ILE A 412 -3.06 -4.32 -7.54
CA ILE A 412 -2.89 -4.57 -6.10
C ILE A 412 -3.21 -6.04 -5.78
N HIS A 413 -4.33 -6.56 -6.28
CA HIS A 413 -4.71 -7.96 -6.08
C HIS A 413 -3.64 -8.93 -6.62
N LEU A 414 -3.18 -8.69 -7.85
CA LEU A 414 -2.15 -9.51 -8.49
C LEU A 414 -0.80 -9.45 -7.75
N PHE A 415 -0.42 -8.28 -7.22
CA PHE A 415 0.76 -8.13 -6.38
C PHE A 415 0.64 -8.95 -5.09
N LEU A 416 -0.47 -8.81 -4.36
CA LEU A 416 -0.72 -9.56 -3.12
C LEU A 416 -0.68 -11.07 -3.36
N LYS A 417 -1.26 -11.53 -4.47
CA LYS A 417 -1.16 -12.93 -4.90
C LYS A 417 0.29 -13.36 -5.16
N LYS A 418 1.06 -12.54 -5.88
CA LYS A 418 2.46 -12.80 -6.28
C LYS A 418 3.39 -12.97 -5.07
N ILE A 419 3.14 -12.23 -3.98
CA ILE A 419 3.91 -12.37 -2.75
C ILE A 419 3.42 -13.49 -1.83
N GLY A 420 2.29 -14.16 -2.13
CA GLY A 420 1.78 -15.32 -1.41
C GLY A 420 0.76 -15.00 -0.32
N VAL A 421 0.02 -13.90 -0.45
CA VAL A 421 -1.16 -13.64 0.39
C VAL A 421 -2.28 -14.60 -0.01
N ASP A 422 -2.95 -15.19 0.98
CA ASP A 422 -4.09 -16.10 0.79
C ASP A 422 -5.26 -15.35 0.13
N GLN A 423 -5.63 -15.77 -1.07
CA GLN A 423 -6.65 -15.10 -1.88
C GLN A 423 -8.05 -15.15 -1.25
N SER A 424 -8.33 -16.14 -0.43
CA SER A 424 -9.60 -16.25 0.30
C SER A 424 -9.71 -15.25 1.46
N LYS A 425 -8.61 -14.60 1.80
CA LYS A 425 -8.47 -13.64 2.90
C LYS A 425 -8.23 -12.21 2.41
N ILE A 426 -8.60 -11.91 1.17
CA ILE A 426 -8.52 -10.58 0.57
C ILE A 426 -9.92 -10.12 0.21
N ARG A 427 -10.26 -8.88 0.59
CA ARG A 427 -11.42 -8.16 0.05
C ARG A 427 -11.06 -6.71 -0.22
N PHE A 428 -11.83 -6.06 -1.08
CA PHE A 428 -11.72 -4.63 -1.32
C PHE A 428 -12.95 -3.94 -0.76
N ARG A 429 -12.77 -3.03 0.20
CA ARG A 429 -13.84 -2.26 0.84
C ARG A 429 -13.83 -0.83 0.31
N GLN A 430 -14.98 -0.39 -0.19
CA GLN A 430 -15.16 1.00 -0.61
C GLN A 430 -15.42 1.90 0.60
N HIS A 431 -14.78 3.05 0.66
CA HIS A 431 -15.06 4.07 1.67
C HIS A 431 -16.48 4.64 1.51
N MET A 432 -17.15 4.86 2.62
CA MET A 432 -18.39 5.64 2.66
C MET A 432 -18.10 7.13 2.46
N ALA A 433 -19.07 7.91 2.01
CA ALA A 433 -18.88 9.33 1.66
C ALA A 433 -18.30 10.17 2.81
N ASN A 434 -18.57 9.81 4.04
CA ASN A 434 -18.14 10.47 5.26
C ASN A 434 -16.79 9.96 5.82
N GLU A 435 -16.30 8.80 5.35
CA GLU A 435 -14.97 8.27 5.66
C GLU A 435 -13.91 8.79 4.68
N MET A 436 -14.33 9.23 3.49
CA MET A 436 -13.40 9.69 2.49
C MET A 436 -12.62 10.90 2.96
N ALA A 437 -11.31 10.88 2.73
CA ALA A 437 -10.49 12.06 2.90
C ALA A 437 -11.05 13.21 2.04
N HIS A 438 -10.92 14.44 2.54
CA HIS A 438 -11.50 15.64 1.93
C HIS A 438 -11.03 15.93 0.49
N TYR A 439 -10.06 15.20 0.01
CA TYR A 439 -9.49 15.30 -1.34
C TYR A 439 -9.91 14.14 -2.26
N ALA A 440 -10.52 13.09 -1.74
CA ALA A 440 -10.84 11.89 -2.52
C ALA A 440 -12.23 11.95 -3.17
N ALA A 441 -12.33 11.54 -4.43
CA ALA A 441 -13.58 11.34 -5.15
C ALA A 441 -14.14 9.92 -4.95
N ASP A 442 -13.27 8.91 -4.94
CA ASP A 442 -13.56 7.51 -4.58
C ASP A 442 -12.32 6.90 -3.92
N CYS A 443 -12.51 5.95 -3.02
CA CYS A 443 -11.44 5.28 -2.29
C CYS A 443 -11.82 3.84 -1.96
N TRP A 444 -10.86 2.93 -2.14
CA TRP A 444 -10.98 1.51 -1.87
C TRP A 444 -9.79 1.00 -1.06
N ASP A 445 -10.06 0.19 -0.04
CA ASP A 445 -9.04 -0.48 0.76
C ASP A 445 -8.94 -1.94 0.39
N ALA A 446 -7.74 -2.41 0.05
CA ALA A 446 -7.46 -3.84 0.09
C ALA A 446 -7.25 -4.27 1.55
N GLU A 447 -8.24 -4.95 2.09
CA GLU A 447 -8.23 -5.47 3.45
C GLU A 447 -7.81 -6.94 3.46
N LEU A 448 -6.94 -7.28 4.40
CA LEU A 448 -6.49 -8.66 4.64
C LEU A 448 -7.06 -9.18 5.96
N LEU A 449 -7.66 -10.37 5.93
CA LEU A 449 -8.19 -11.00 7.12
C LEU A 449 -7.06 -11.55 7.99
N THR A 450 -6.94 -11.05 9.20
CA THR A 450 -5.97 -11.48 10.20
C THR A 450 -6.69 -11.97 11.46
N SER A 451 -5.95 -12.48 12.43
CA SER A 451 -6.46 -12.81 13.77
C SER A 451 -7.01 -11.60 14.54
N TYR A 452 -6.76 -10.39 14.07
CA TYR A 452 -7.32 -9.14 14.58
C TYR A 452 -8.57 -8.67 13.80
N GLY A 453 -9.02 -9.43 12.83
CA GLY A 453 -10.09 -9.07 11.90
C GLY A 453 -9.55 -8.58 10.56
N TRP A 454 -10.42 -7.93 9.80
CA TRP A 454 -10.06 -7.27 8.55
C TRP A 454 -9.19 -6.05 8.82
N VAL A 455 -8.06 -5.98 8.14
CA VAL A 455 -7.08 -4.90 8.30
C VAL A 455 -6.77 -4.31 6.94
N GLU A 456 -6.99 -3.02 6.82
CA GLU A 456 -6.54 -2.22 5.68
C GLU A 456 -5.01 -2.33 5.54
N CYS A 457 -4.55 -2.83 4.41
CA CYS A 457 -3.14 -2.99 4.09
C CYS A 457 -2.69 -2.14 2.90
N VAL A 458 -3.63 -1.84 1.97
CA VAL A 458 -3.39 -0.98 0.81
C VAL A 458 -4.61 -0.12 0.59
N GLY A 459 -4.44 1.21 0.60
CA GLY A 459 -5.45 2.14 0.12
C GLY A 459 -5.29 2.40 -1.37
N CYS A 460 -6.37 2.67 -2.10
CA CYS A 460 -6.34 3.11 -3.48
C CYS A 460 -7.39 4.19 -3.68
N ALA A 461 -6.94 5.44 -3.83
CA ALA A 461 -7.80 6.62 -3.85
C ALA A 461 -7.71 7.38 -5.17
N ASP A 462 -8.83 7.94 -5.62
CA ASP A 462 -8.89 8.99 -6.61
C ASP A 462 -8.85 10.34 -5.89
N ARG A 463 -7.68 10.98 -5.83
CA ARG A 463 -7.45 12.27 -5.15
C ARG A 463 -7.90 13.47 -5.98
N SER A 464 -8.43 13.25 -7.19
CA SER A 464 -8.73 14.31 -8.14
C SER A 464 -7.52 15.22 -8.39
N ALA A 465 -7.71 16.52 -8.59
CA ALA A 465 -6.62 17.50 -8.78
C ALA A 465 -6.29 18.28 -7.50
N TYR A 466 -6.71 17.78 -6.31
CA TYR A 466 -6.68 18.57 -5.07
C TYR A 466 -5.27 19.04 -4.70
N ASP A 467 -4.33 18.09 -4.50
CA ASP A 467 -2.99 18.42 -3.98
C ASP A 467 -2.23 19.37 -4.88
N LEU A 468 -2.19 19.09 -6.18
CA LEU A 468 -1.55 19.96 -7.16
C LEU A 468 -2.16 21.36 -7.17
N SER A 469 -3.50 21.45 -7.09
CA SER A 469 -4.23 22.72 -7.09
C SER A 469 -3.94 23.58 -5.86
N VAL A 470 -3.94 22.97 -4.65
CA VAL A 470 -3.70 23.74 -3.42
C VAL A 470 -2.26 24.20 -3.32
N HIS A 471 -1.28 23.37 -3.73
CA HIS A 471 0.12 23.75 -3.77
C HIS A 471 0.41 24.82 -4.84
N ALA A 472 -0.16 24.68 -6.04
CA ALA A 472 -0.06 25.71 -7.09
C ALA A 472 -0.63 27.06 -6.62
N LYS A 473 -1.83 27.04 -6.02
CA LYS A 473 -2.47 28.25 -5.47
C LYS A 473 -1.64 28.90 -4.36
N LYS A 474 -1.04 28.11 -3.47
CA LYS A 474 -0.24 28.62 -2.35
C LYS A 474 1.09 29.23 -2.81
N THR A 475 1.75 28.59 -3.78
CA THR A 475 3.13 28.94 -4.17
C THR A 475 3.23 29.76 -5.44
N GLY A 476 2.20 29.74 -6.29
CA GLY A 476 2.24 30.28 -7.65
C GLY A 476 3.01 29.39 -8.64
N ALA A 477 3.47 28.20 -8.22
CA ALA A 477 4.15 27.26 -9.10
C ALA A 477 3.19 26.64 -10.11
N PRO A 478 3.56 26.54 -11.41
CA PRO A 478 2.71 25.94 -12.44
C PRO A 478 2.75 24.40 -12.33
N LEU A 479 1.89 23.82 -11.47
CA LEU A 479 1.70 22.37 -11.36
C LEU A 479 0.62 21.92 -12.36
N ILE A 480 0.85 22.18 -13.64
CA ILE A 480 -0.09 21.94 -14.74
C ILE A 480 0.61 21.24 -15.90
N VAL A 481 -0.18 20.57 -16.72
CA VAL A 481 0.22 20.00 -18.00
C VAL A 481 -0.08 21.00 -19.10
N ARG A 482 0.84 21.14 -20.07
CA ARG A 482 0.67 21.92 -21.28
C ARG A 482 0.77 20.98 -22.48
N GLU A 483 -0.35 20.74 -23.12
CA GLU A 483 -0.47 19.81 -24.23
C GLU A 483 -0.83 20.57 -25.50
N GLN A 484 -0.15 20.28 -26.58
CA GLN A 484 -0.48 20.86 -27.87
C GLN A 484 -1.76 20.20 -28.41
N ARG A 485 -2.77 21.02 -28.74
CA ARG A 485 -4.02 20.51 -29.30
C ARG A 485 -3.76 19.97 -30.72
N ALA A 486 -4.32 18.82 -31.03
CA ALA A 486 -4.28 18.27 -32.40
C ALA A 486 -4.96 19.20 -33.41
N GLU A 487 -6.08 19.80 -32.98
CA GLU A 487 -6.78 20.85 -33.70
C GLU A 487 -6.89 22.10 -32.85
N PRO A 488 -6.52 23.30 -33.35
CA PRO A 488 -6.66 24.52 -32.59
C PRO A 488 -8.13 24.77 -32.22
N LEU A 489 -8.38 25.10 -30.96
CA LEU A 489 -9.72 25.43 -30.49
C LEU A 489 -9.94 26.94 -30.70
N VAL A 490 -10.94 27.29 -31.49
CA VAL A 490 -11.39 28.65 -31.64
C VAL A 490 -12.41 28.97 -30.56
N VAL A 491 -12.04 29.80 -29.60
CA VAL A 491 -12.89 30.24 -28.50
C VAL A 491 -13.31 31.66 -28.74
N GLU A 492 -14.59 31.91 -28.68
CA GLU A 492 -15.15 33.25 -28.68
C GLU A 492 -15.52 33.64 -27.25
N GLU A 493 -14.78 34.61 -26.71
CA GLU A 493 -14.96 35.05 -25.32
C GLU A 493 -15.16 36.56 -25.26
N TRP A 494 -15.92 36.97 -24.24
CA TRP A 494 -15.99 38.39 -23.89
C TRP A 494 -14.73 38.78 -23.13
N GLU A 495 -13.89 39.62 -23.76
CA GLU A 495 -12.68 40.14 -23.13
C GLU A 495 -12.92 41.56 -22.60
N VAL A 496 -12.29 41.85 -21.46
CA VAL A 496 -12.28 43.16 -20.84
C VAL A 496 -10.89 43.75 -20.99
N GLU A 497 -10.76 44.81 -21.74
CA GLU A 497 -9.52 45.57 -21.89
C GLU A 497 -9.61 46.88 -21.13
N LEU A 498 -8.75 47.05 -20.11
CA LEU A 498 -8.71 48.24 -19.28
C LEU A 498 -7.79 49.29 -19.88
N ASN A 499 -8.27 50.53 -19.99
CA ASN A 499 -7.43 51.66 -20.31
C ASN A 499 -6.58 52.02 -19.08
N ARG A 500 -5.47 51.32 -18.90
CA ARG A 500 -4.58 51.48 -17.72
C ARG A 500 -4.09 52.91 -17.49
N LYS A 501 -3.96 53.72 -18.57
CA LYS A 501 -3.53 55.11 -18.46
C LYS A 501 -4.57 55.98 -17.77
N LYS A 502 -5.85 55.73 -17.97
CA LYS A 502 -6.95 56.48 -17.38
C LYS A 502 -7.50 55.78 -16.12
N PHE A 503 -7.52 54.45 -16.08
CA PHE A 503 -8.12 53.64 -15.01
C PHE A 503 -7.42 53.88 -13.65
N GLY A 504 -6.11 53.80 -13.60
CA GLY A 504 -5.33 54.03 -12.39
C GLY A 504 -5.52 55.44 -11.77
N PRO A 505 -5.40 56.53 -12.54
CA PRO A 505 -5.67 57.90 -12.06
C PRO A 505 -7.11 58.12 -11.59
N HIS A 506 -8.10 57.44 -12.20
CA HIS A 506 -9.52 57.57 -11.85
C HIS A 506 -9.81 56.94 -10.49
N PHE A 507 -9.44 55.69 -10.27
CA PHE A 507 -9.74 54.94 -9.03
C PHE A 507 -8.67 55.06 -7.93
N LYS A 508 -7.52 55.64 -8.21
CA LYS A 508 -6.43 55.91 -7.23
C LYS A 508 -6.10 54.67 -6.37
N LYS A 509 -6.37 54.75 -5.06
CA LYS A 509 -6.07 53.66 -4.12
C LYS A 509 -6.94 52.41 -4.31
N GLU A 510 -8.13 52.55 -4.86
CA GLU A 510 -9.11 51.45 -5.06
C GLU A 510 -8.90 50.75 -6.41
N GLY A 511 -8.05 51.32 -7.31
CA GLY A 511 -7.87 50.83 -8.67
C GLY A 511 -7.55 49.33 -8.79
N ARG A 512 -6.70 48.81 -7.90
CA ARG A 512 -6.36 47.37 -7.89
C ARG A 512 -7.54 46.44 -7.49
N ILE A 513 -8.36 46.90 -6.54
CA ILE A 513 -9.52 46.13 -6.07
C ILE A 513 -10.60 46.10 -7.12
N VAL A 514 -10.83 47.28 -7.77
CA VAL A 514 -11.78 47.41 -8.87
C VAL A 514 -11.32 46.62 -10.10
N GLU A 515 -10.04 46.70 -10.49
CA GLU A 515 -9.47 45.85 -11.56
C GLU A 515 -9.69 44.38 -11.30
N ALA A 516 -9.36 43.92 -10.09
CA ALA A 516 -9.56 42.50 -9.71
C ALA A 516 -11.02 42.07 -9.79
N ALA A 517 -11.96 42.90 -9.36
CA ALA A 517 -13.39 42.61 -9.43
C ALA A 517 -13.89 42.54 -10.88
N VAL A 518 -13.43 43.43 -11.74
CA VAL A 518 -13.80 43.45 -13.17
C VAL A 518 -13.24 42.20 -13.89
N VAL A 519 -11.99 41.86 -13.64
CA VAL A 519 -11.33 40.68 -14.23
C VAL A 519 -11.99 39.38 -13.76
N ALA A 520 -12.52 39.35 -12.53
CA ALA A 520 -13.18 38.18 -11.94
C ALA A 520 -14.60 37.92 -12.47
N THR A 521 -15.15 38.79 -13.31
CA THR A 521 -16.51 38.63 -13.90
C THR A 521 -16.58 37.40 -14.82
N THR A 522 -17.69 36.66 -14.76
CA THR A 522 -17.94 35.49 -15.63
C THR A 522 -18.28 35.93 -17.07
N GLN A 523 -18.28 35.02 -18.02
CA GLN A 523 -18.58 35.31 -19.43
C GLN A 523 -20.03 35.84 -19.59
N GLU A 524 -20.99 35.26 -18.85
CA GLU A 524 -22.37 35.75 -18.86
C GLU A 524 -22.49 37.17 -18.28
N GLN A 525 -21.74 37.44 -17.21
CA GLN A 525 -21.67 38.79 -16.62
C GLN A 525 -21.05 39.78 -17.58
N ARG A 526 -19.96 39.42 -18.27
CA ARG A 526 -19.31 40.26 -19.25
C ARG A 526 -20.20 40.58 -20.44
N GLU A 527 -21.00 39.59 -20.90
CA GLU A 527 -22.02 39.83 -21.94
C GLU A 527 -23.05 40.86 -21.50
N ALA A 528 -23.56 40.70 -20.25
CA ALA A 528 -24.52 41.67 -19.70
C ALA A 528 -23.90 43.07 -19.52
N LEU A 529 -22.66 43.14 -19.02
CA LEU A 529 -21.90 44.39 -18.85
C LEU A 529 -21.57 45.02 -20.19
N ALA A 530 -21.30 44.27 -21.24
CA ALA A 530 -21.08 44.81 -22.60
C ALA A 530 -22.35 45.48 -23.16
N LYS A 531 -23.53 44.90 -22.91
CA LYS A 531 -24.83 45.52 -23.27
C LYS A 531 -25.04 46.80 -22.49
N ASP A 532 -24.83 46.79 -21.18
CA ASP A 532 -24.93 47.98 -20.32
C ASP A 532 -23.97 49.07 -20.75
N LEU A 533 -22.71 48.70 -21.09
CA LEU A 533 -21.70 49.66 -21.56
C LEU A 533 -22.13 50.38 -22.85
N ASN A 534 -22.72 49.62 -23.80
CA ASN A 534 -23.20 50.15 -25.06
C ASN A 534 -24.49 50.99 -24.93
N GLU A 535 -25.38 50.62 -24.01
CA GLU A 535 -26.67 51.28 -23.81
C GLU A 535 -26.56 52.49 -22.89
N LYS A 536 -25.80 52.39 -21.81
CA LYS A 536 -25.73 53.38 -20.72
C LYS A 536 -24.42 54.19 -20.69
N GLY A 537 -23.38 53.79 -21.44
CA GLY A 537 -22.06 54.42 -21.43
C GLY A 537 -21.25 54.18 -20.15
N SER A 538 -21.74 53.37 -19.23
CA SER A 538 -21.05 52.95 -18.01
C SER A 538 -21.52 51.57 -17.57
N ILE A 539 -20.69 50.88 -16.76
CA ILE A 539 -21.03 49.61 -16.09
C ILE A 539 -20.97 49.77 -14.60
N THR A 540 -21.75 48.95 -13.86
CA THR A 540 -21.69 48.86 -12.41
C THR A 540 -21.21 47.46 -12.00
N VAL A 541 -20.12 47.39 -11.24
CA VAL A 541 -19.53 46.16 -10.75
C VAL A 541 -19.58 46.15 -9.23
N GLU A 542 -19.90 44.98 -8.64
CA GLU A 542 -19.83 44.78 -7.18
C GLU A 542 -18.37 44.59 -6.77
N VAL A 543 -17.91 45.41 -5.83
CA VAL A 543 -16.52 45.42 -5.39
C VAL A 543 -16.47 45.37 -3.86
N ALA A 544 -16.01 44.28 -3.32
CA ALA A 544 -15.81 44.11 -1.88
C ALA A 544 -14.69 45.07 -1.39
N GLY A 545 -14.95 45.83 -0.32
CA GLY A 545 -13.96 46.74 0.25
C GLY A 545 -14.07 48.19 -0.20
N VAL A 546 -15.05 48.56 -1.01
CA VAL A 546 -15.39 49.94 -1.36
C VAL A 546 -16.61 50.41 -0.57
N ALA A 547 -16.66 51.68 -0.23
CA ALA A 547 -17.63 52.26 0.71
C ALA A 547 -19.11 51.99 0.37
N ASN A 548 -19.47 51.83 -0.91
CA ASN A 548 -20.85 51.57 -1.36
C ASN A 548 -21.04 50.13 -1.89
N GLY A 549 -20.05 49.25 -1.82
CA GLY A 549 -20.10 47.89 -2.35
C GLY A 549 -20.28 47.80 -3.88
N LYS A 550 -20.46 48.90 -4.60
CA LYS A 550 -20.65 48.99 -6.05
C LYS A 550 -19.86 50.14 -6.63
N VAL A 551 -19.26 49.95 -7.78
CA VAL A 551 -18.46 50.95 -8.47
C VAL A 551 -18.98 51.08 -9.87
N GLU A 552 -19.24 52.33 -10.29
CA GLU A 552 -19.59 52.69 -11.66
C GLU A 552 -18.32 52.98 -12.45
N ILE A 553 -18.18 52.37 -13.63
CA ILE A 553 -17.00 52.47 -14.49
C ILE A 553 -17.44 52.98 -15.86
N PRO A 554 -17.03 54.19 -16.24
CA PRO A 554 -17.34 54.78 -17.55
C PRO A 554 -16.67 54.04 -18.73
N ALA A 555 -17.31 54.05 -19.89
CA ALA A 555 -16.83 53.42 -21.12
C ALA A 555 -15.45 53.87 -21.58
N GLU A 556 -15.00 55.08 -21.18
CA GLU A 556 -13.66 55.56 -21.51
C GLU A 556 -12.51 54.82 -20.75
N LEU A 557 -12.85 54.08 -19.70
CA LEU A 557 -11.91 53.39 -18.84
C LEU A 557 -11.72 51.91 -19.20
N LEU A 558 -12.68 51.31 -19.92
CA LEU A 558 -12.59 49.93 -20.36
C LEU A 558 -13.41 49.68 -21.65
N VAL A 559 -13.03 48.62 -22.33
CA VAL A 559 -13.76 48.07 -23.47
C VAL A 559 -14.13 46.61 -23.15
N ILE A 560 -15.36 46.23 -23.43
CA ILE A 560 -15.83 44.83 -23.32
C ILE A 560 -16.31 44.42 -24.70
N GLU A 561 -15.56 43.55 -25.36
CA GLU A 561 -15.90 43.11 -26.71
C GLU A 561 -15.72 41.60 -26.85
N ARG A 562 -16.45 41.00 -27.79
CA ARG A 562 -16.31 39.59 -28.12
C ARG A 562 -15.09 39.42 -29.02
N ARG A 563 -14.10 38.70 -28.54
CA ARG A 563 -12.88 38.39 -29.28
C ARG A 563 -12.76 36.88 -29.54
N THR A 564 -12.29 36.62 -30.74
CA THR A 564 -11.96 35.25 -31.13
C THR A 564 -10.51 34.98 -30.83
N ARG A 565 -10.25 33.99 -29.97
CA ARG A 565 -8.91 33.53 -29.64
C ARG A 565 -8.74 32.10 -30.13
N THR A 566 -7.64 31.85 -30.82
CA THR A 566 -7.28 30.46 -31.22
C THR A 566 -6.32 29.88 -30.20
N GLU A 567 -6.75 28.86 -29.53
CA GLU A 567 -5.94 28.16 -28.54
C GLU A 567 -5.26 26.93 -29.16
N HIS A 568 -3.94 27.00 -29.25
CA HIS A 568 -3.08 25.88 -29.72
C HIS A 568 -2.64 24.97 -28.62
N VAL A 569 -2.69 25.43 -27.37
CA VAL A 569 -2.22 24.70 -26.18
C VAL A 569 -3.39 24.54 -25.20
N ARG A 570 -3.57 23.34 -24.72
CA ARG A 570 -4.47 23.03 -23.61
C ARG A 570 -3.67 23.00 -22.32
N GLU A 571 -4.11 23.74 -21.32
CA GLU A 571 -3.55 23.69 -19.96
C GLU A 571 -4.55 23.04 -19.03
N TYR A 572 -4.07 22.11 -18.18
CA TYR A 572 -4.91 21.49 -17.17
C TYR A 572 -4.09 21.00 -15.97
N THR A 573 -4.71 20.94 -14.79
CA THR A 573 -4.17 20.25 -13.63
C THR A 573 -4.60 18.80 -13.71
N PRO A 574 -3.67 17.81 -13.74
CA PRO A 574 -4.06 16.40 -13.82
C PRO A 574 -4.73 15.92 -12.52
N ASN A 575 -5.57 14.91 -12.65
CA ASN A 575 -6.05 14.13 -11.53
C ASN A 575 -5.00 13.10 -11.12
N VAL A 576 -5.11 12.63 -9.89
CA VAL A 576 -4.17 11.67 -9.30
C VAL A 576 -4.92 10.45 -8.81
N ILE A 577 -4.46 9.26 -9.21
CA ILE A 577 -4.88 7.99 -8.63
C ILE A 577 -3.72 7.47 -7.78
N GLU A 578 -3.99 7.22 -6.50
CA GLU A 578 -2.99 6.88 -5.48
C GLU A 578 -3.21 5.49 -4.92
N PRO A 579 -2.42 4.48 -5.32
CA PRO A 579 -2.20 3.26 -4.54
C PRO A 579 -1.17 3.47 -3.42
N SER A 580 -1.55 3.21 -2.16
CA SER A 580 -0.72 3.41 -0.97
C SER A 580 -0.60 2.11 -0.16
N PHE A 581 0.61 1.58 -0.04
CA PHE A 581 0.90 0.26 0.52
C PHE A 581 1.53 0.38 1.92
N GLY A 582 0.86 -0.15 2.93
CA GLY A 582 1.40 -0.32 4.28
C GLY A 582 2.25 -1.59 4.36
N ILE A 583 3.54 -1.51 4.00
CA ILE A 583 4.43 -2.68 3.87
C ILE A 583 4.51 -3.49 5.18
N GLY A 584 4.51 -2.84 6.34
CA GLY A 584 4.52 -3.53 7.64
C GLY A 584 3.25 -4.34 7.90
N ARG A 585 2.08 -3.83 7.52
CA ARG A 585 0.79 -4.54 7.62
C ARG A 585 0.74 -5.73 6.68
N ILE A 586 1.16 -5.55 5.42
CA ILE A 586 1.28 -6.64 4.43
C ILE A 586 2.22 -7.74 4.94
N LEU A 587 3.38 -7.37 5.47
CA LEU A 587 4.37 -8.30 6.00
C LEU A 587 3.81 -9.12 7.17
N TYR A 588 3.08 -8.48 8.11
CA TYR A 588 2.45 -9.18 9.22
C TYR A 588 1.36 -10.16 8.72
N ALA A 589 0.46 -9.71 7.87
CA ALA A 589 -0.58 -10.56 7.29
C ALA A 589 0.02 -11.73 6.51
N LEU A 590 1.10 -11.50 5.75
CA LEU A 590 1.81 -12.54 5.01
C LEU A 590 2.38 -13.61 5.94
N MET A 591 2.98 -13.22 7.08
CA MET A 591 3.48 -14.17 8.08
C MET A 591 2.35 -14.99 8.67
N GLU A 592 1.21 -14.39 8.98
CA GLU A 592 0.05 -15.07 9.53
C GLU A 592 -0.60 -16.03 8.52
N HIS A 593 -0.78 -15.60 7.26
CA HIS A 593 -1.39 -16.41 6.20
C HIS A 593 -0.56 -17.63 5.82
N ASN A 594 0.76 -17.55 5.97
CA ASN A 594 1.68 -18.63 5.61
C ASN A 594 2.11 -19.50 6.79
N PHE A 595 1.59 -19.25 7.98
CA PHE A 595 1.89 -20.04 9.16
C PHE A 595 1.01 -21.30 9.24
N TRP A 596 1.61 -22.41 9.67
CA TRP A 596 0.93 -23.65 10.06
C TRP A 596 1.84 -24.48 10.95
N THR A 597 1.30 -25.56 11.54
CA THR A 597 2.06 -26.47 12.39
C THR A 597 2.12 -27.85 11.76
N ARG A 598 3.32 -28.39 11.67
CA ARG A 598 3.54 -29.77 11.22
C ARG A 598 3.45 -30.70 12.42
N ALA A 599 2.58 -31.72 12.34
CA ALA A 599 2.52 -32.79 13.34
C ALA A 599 3.86 -33.52 13.42
N SER A 600 4.34 -33.80 14.61
CA SER A 600 5.54 -34.63 14.78
C SER A 600 5.16 -36.09 14.94
N GLU A 601 5.81 -36.95 14.18
CA GLU A 601 5.76 -38.38 14.39
C GLU A 601 6.59 -38.69 15.65
N GLY A 602 5.95 -39.14 16.74
CA GLY A 602 6.65 -39.60 17.93
C GLY A 602 6.50 -38.79 19.23
N GLY A 603 5.50 -37.85 19.31
CA GLY A 603 5.13 -37.20 20.57
C GLY A 603 5.95 -35.94 20.93
N ASP A 604 6.82 -35.48 20.05
CA ASP A 604 7.46 -34.15 20.15
C ASP A 604 6.43 -33.04 19.92
N GLU A 605 6.70 -31.80 20.42
CA GLU A 605 5.85 -30.63 20.21
C GLU A 605 5.63 -30.36 18.71
N ALA A 606 4.43 -29.92 18.34
CA ALA A 606 4.08 -29.49 16.99
C ALA A 606 5.04 -28.39 16.53
N ARG A 607 5.54 -28.50 15.30
CA ARG A 607 6.59 -27.61 14.76
C ARG A 607 5.97 -26.54 13.87
N GLY A 608 6.24 -25.28 14.17
CA GLY A 608 5.81 -24.16 13.33
C GLY A 608 6.52 -24.15 11.98
N VAL A 609 5.80 -23.83 10.93
CA VAL A 609 6.30 -23.67 9.56
C VAL A 609 5.77 -22.38 8.99
N LEU A 610 6.64 -21.62 8.31
CA LEU A 610 6.26 -20.46 7.52
C LEU A 610 6.44 -20.79 6.03
N SER A 611 5.34 -20.92 5.31
CA SER A 611 5.35 -21.37 3.91
C SER A 611 5.45 -20.21 2.91
N PHE A 612 6.40 -19.29 3.12
CA PHE A 612 6.64 -18.21 2.17
C PHE A 612 6.97 -18.73 0.77
N PRO A 613 6.45 -18.10 -0.29
CA PRO A 613 6.89 -18.35 -1.65
C PRO A 613 8.40 -18.11 -1.81
N PRO A 614 9.08 -18.88 -2.65
CA PRO A 614 10.52 -18.71 -2.89
C PRO A 614 10.92 -17.28 -3.32
N THR A 615 10.03 -16.56 -4.00
CA THR A 615 10.24 -15.17 -4.43
C THR A 615 10.46 -14.21 -3.27
N VAL A 616 9.77 -14.38 -2.13
CA VAL A 616 9.85 -13.46 -0.98
C VAL A 616 10.54 -14.06 0.25
N ALA A 617 10.74 -15.37 0.31
CA ALA A 617 11.38 -16.05 1.45
C ALA A 617 12.70 -15.37 1.87
N PRO A 618 12.96 -15.17 3.18
CA PRO A 618 14.16 -14.48 3.66
C PRO A 618 15.47 -15.14 3.22
N THR A 619 15.55 -16.46 3.37
CA THR A 619 16.63 -17.30 2.87
C THR A 619 16.03 -18.28 1.88
N LYS A 620 16.55 -18.31 0.65
CA LYS A 620 15.99 -19.13 -0.43
C LYS A 620 16.37 -20.60 -0.29
N VAL A 621 17.61 -20.86 0.11
CA VAL A 621 18.19 -22.21 0.13
C VAL A 621 18.93 -22.49 1.44
N LEU A 622 18.57 -23.58 2.06
CA LEU A 622 19.37 -24.21 3.13
C LEU A 622 20.35 -25.20 2.52
N ILE A 623 21.60 -25.20 2.94
CA ILE A 623 22.61 -26.20 2.55
C ILE A 623 22.98 -26.98 3.79
N VAL A 624 22.83 -28.31 3.78
CA VAL A 624 23.06 -29.20 4.92
C VAL A 624 24.01 -30.31 4.53
N PRO A 625 25.14 -30.49 5.21
CA PRO A 625 25.88 -31.76 5.11
C PRO A 625 25.11 -32.86 5.82
N LEU A 626 25.07 -34.07 5.27
CA LEU A 626 24.38 -35.22 5.88
C LEU A 626 24.92 -35.53 7.28
N SER A 627 26.24 -35.40 7.47
CA SER A 627 26.94 -35.58 8.74
C SER A 627 28.07 -34.55 8.91
N ASN A 628 28.70 -34.50 10.09
CA ASN A 628 29.84 -33.62 10.37
C ASN A 628 31.17 -34.09 9.74
N ASN A 629 31.11 -34.78 8.60
CA ASN A 629 32.34 -35.19 7.89
C ASN A 629 32.99 -33.93 7.26
N GLU A 630 34.30 -33.76 7.53
CA GLU A 630 35.05 -32.61 7.01
C GLU A 630 35.11 -32.57 5.48
N GLN A 631 34.96 -33.68 4.79
CA GLN A 631 34.92 -33.76 3.33
C GLN A 631 33.74 -33.02 2.72
N PHE A 632 32.62 -32.84 3.45
CA PHE A 632 31.43 -32.14 2.95
C PHE A 632 31.58 -30.61 3.00
N ARG A 633 32.38 -30.07 3.90
CA ARG A 633 32.54 -28.62 4.07
C ARG A 633 32.96 -27.89 2.80
N PRO A 634 33.99 -28.31 2.07
CA PRO A 634 34.40 -27.63 0.83
C PRO A 634 33.30 -27.61 -0.20
N LEU A 635 32.52 -28.70 -0.33
CA LEU A 635 31.39 -28.82 -1.25
C LEU A 635 30.23 -27.87 -0.85
N CYS A 636 29.89 -27.81 0.43
CA CYS A 636 28.86 -26.88 0.93
C CYS A 636 29.29 -25.42 0.67
N TYR A 637 30.55 -25.06 0.91
CA TYR A 637 31.04 -23.71 0.63
C TYR A 637 31.06 -23.39 -0.87
N LYS A 638 31.46 -24.32 -1.71
CA LYS A 638 31.42 -24.18 -3.18
C LYS A 638 29.98 -23.90 -3.67
N LEU A 639 29.02 -24.71 -3.23
CA LEU A 639 27.59 -24.53 -3.54
C LEU A 639 27.08 -23.17 -3.05
N SER A 640 27.39 -22.81 -1.80
CA SER A 640 27.01 -21.51 -1.24
C SER A 640 27.53 -20.34 -2.07
N GLN A 641 28.81 -20.40 -2.47
CA GLN A 641 29.41 -19.36 -3.32
C GLN A 641 28.75 -19.29 -4.71
N ARG A 642 28.43 -20.43 -5.31
CA ARG A 642 27.75 -20.49 -6.62
C ARG A 642 26.37 -19.84 -6.55
N LEU A 643 25.56 -20.19 -5.53
CA LEU A 643 24.22 -19.60 -5.33
C LEU A 643 24.30 -18.08 -5.08
N ARG A 644 25.25 -17.64 -4.24
CA ARG A 644 25.46 -16.20 -3.98
C ARG A 644 25.87 -15.42 -5.22
N LYS A 645 26.69 -16.03 -6.08
CA LYS A 645 27.16 -15.40 -7.34
C LYS A 645 26.00 -15.09 -8.29
N ILE A 646 24.93 -15.87 -8.24
CA ILE A 646 23.71 -15.64 -9.02
C ILE A 646 22.59 -14.94 -8.21
N GLY A 647 22.93 -14.33 -7.06
CA GLY A 647 21.98 -13.54 -6.26
C GLY A 647 21.05 -14.34 -5.35
N ILE A 648 21.22 -15.66 -5.22
CA ILE A 648 20.37 -16.51 -4.39
C ILE A 648 20.90 -16.56 -2.95
N SER A 649 20.08 -16.04 -2.01
CA SER A 649 20.38 -16.08 -0.59
C SER A 649 20.37 -17.52 -0.06
N ASN A 650 21.40 -17.90 0.67
CA ASN A 650 21.50 -19.25 1.21
C ASN A 650 22.22 -19.27 2.57
N ARG A 651 22.01 -20.34 3.32
CA ARG A 651 22.64 -20.56 4.62
C ARG A 651 23.16 -22.00 4.70
N ILE A 652 24.39 -22.15 5.13
CA ILE A 652 24.96 -23.46 5.50
C ILE A 652 24.59 -23.74 6.96
N ASP A 653 24.06 -24.92 7.25
CA ASP A 653 23.81 -25.41 8.58
C ASP A 653 24.59 -26.69 8.80
N ASP A 654 25.83 -26.54 9.29
CA ASP A 654 26.76 -27.62 9.64
C ASP A 654 26.83 -27.88 11.15
N SER A 655 25.83 -27.42 11.91
CA SER A 655 25.77 -27.65 13.37
C SER A 655 25.68 -29.13 13.73
N SER A 656 26.02 -29.48 14.97
CA SER A 656 25.94 -30.85 15.51
C SER A 656 24.51 -31.38 15.72
N ALA A 657 23.49 -30.57 15.47
CA ALA A 657 22.10 -31.01 15.57
C ALA A 657 21.77 -32.06 14.50
N THR A 658 20.81 -32.94 14.78
CA THR A 658 20.30 -33.91 13.79
C THR A 658 19.76 -33.17 12.54
N ILE A 659 19.81 -33.83 11.39
CA ILE A 659 19.35 -33.25 10.13
C ILE A 659 17.87 -32.79 10.24
N GLY A 660 17.02 -33.53 10.90
CA GLY A 660 15.63 -33.16 11.15
C GLY A 660 15.49 -31.86 11.96
N LYS A 661 16.33 -31.64 13.00
CA LYS A 661 16.34 -30.40 13.78
C LYS A 661 16.88 -29.21 12.95
N ARG A 662 17.85 -29.46 12.06
CA ARG A 662 18.38 -28.43 11.15
C ARG A 662 17.32 -27.98 10.14
N TYR A 663 16.55 -28.92 9.57
CA TYR A 663 15.42 -28.57 8.71
C TYR A 663 14.31 -27.85 9.49
N SER A 664 13.90 -28.36 10.66
CA SER A 664 12.83 -27.79 11.47
C SER A 664 13.05 -26.30 11.81
N ARG A 665 14.26 -25.92 12.23
CA ARG A 665 14.55 -24.50 12.53
C ARG A 665 14.57 -23.60 11.30
N ASN A 666 14.84 -24.16 10.11
CA ASN A 666 14.78 -23.42 8.85
C ASN A 666 13.36 -23.39 8.26
N ASP A 667 12.52 -24.39 8.58
CA ASP A 667 11.08 -24.36 8.30
C ASP A 667 10.41 -23.20 9.07
N GLU A 668 10.80 -22.94 10.34
CA GLU A 668 10.35 -21.78 11.14
C GLU A 668 10.86 -20.43 10.57
N LEU A 669 11.99 -20.42 9.83
CA LEU A 669 12.52 -19.24 9.14
C LEU A 669 11.90 -19.03 7.75
N GLY A 670 11.07 -19.98 7.30
CA GLY A 670 10.40 -19.92 6.01
C GLY A 670 11.30 -20.24 4.82
N THR A 671 12.42 -20.97 5.01
CA THR A 671 13.33 -21.35 3.93
C THR A 671 12.67 -22.43 3.05
N PRO A 672 12.39 -22.15 1.76
CA PRO A 672 11.58 -23.03 0.91
C PRO A 672 12.33 -24.27 0.42
N LEU A 673 13.61 -24.15 0.16
CA LEU A 673 14.41 -25.20 -0.51
C LEU A 673 15.59 -25.62 0.35
N GLY A 674 15.92 -26.91 0.34
CA GLY A 674 17.06 -27.44 1.07
C GLY A 674 17.92 -28.36 0.21
N ILE A 675 19.23 -28.08 0.13
CA ILE A 675 20.22 -28.94 -0.50
C ILE A 675 20.85 -29.84 0.57
N THR A 676 20.89 -31.16 0.35
CA THR A 676 21.72 -32.07 1.16
C THR A 676 22.95 -32.50 0.36
N VAL A 677 24.11 -32.38 1.01
CA VAL A 677 25.41 -32.88 0.53
C VAL A 677 25.73 -34.17 1.30
N ASP A 678 25.92 -35.26 0.60
CA ASP A 678 26.10 -36.61 1.14
C ASP A 678 27.30 -37.32 0.50
N PHE A 679 27.52 -38.60 0.87
CA PHE A 679 28.63 -39.40 0.34
C PHE A 679 28.52 -39.65 -1.16
N GLN A 680 27.31 -39.77 -1.70
CA GLN A 680 27.10 -39.92 -3.13
C GLN A 680 27.51 -38.64 -3.88
N THR A 681 27.31 -37.45 -3.28
CA THR A 681 27.77 -36.18 -3.84
C THR A 681 29.29 -36.17 -4.08
N ILE A 682 30.08 -36.84 -3.21
CA ILE A 682 31.55 -36.95 -3.38
C ILE A 682 31.89 -37.84 -4.58
N GLN A 683 31.06 -38.86 -4.84
CA GLN A 683 31.34 -39.85 -5.86
C GLN A 683 30.99 -39.39 -7.27
N ASP A 684 29.79 -38.80 -7.43
CA ASP A 684 29.19 -38.49 -8.71
C ASP A 684 28.81 -37.01 -8.93
N SER A 685 29.10 -36.14 -7.96
CA SER A 685 28.77 -34.70 -8.01
C SER A 685 27.27 -34.41 -8.11
N THR A 686 26.38 -35.35 -7.74
CA THR A 686 24.95 -35.11 -7.63
C THR A 686 24.58 -34.64 -6.23
N ILE A 687 23.52 -33.81 -6.13
CA ILE A 687 22.99 -33.31 -4.86
C ILE A 687 21.49 -33.50 -4.82
N THR A 688 20.94 -33.61 -3.58
CA THR A 688 19.49 -33.63 -3.42
C THR A 688 18.97 -32.22 -3.20
N LEU A 689 17.77 -31.93 -3.75
CA LEU A 689 16.99 -30.75 -3.48
C LEU A 689 15.67 -31.16 -2.83
N ARG A 690 15.38 -30.61 -1.65
CA ARG A 690 14.17 -30.89 -0.87
C ARG A 690 13.27 -29.66 -0.84
N ASP A 691 11.99 -29.87 -1.06
CA ASP A 691 10.96 -28.88 -0.82
C ASP A 691 10.53 -28.87 0.65
N ARG A 692 10.35 -27.68 1.24
CA ARG A 692 9.92 -27.49 2.63
C ARG A 692 8.55 -28.09 2.89
N ASP A 693 7.57 -27.79 2.04
CA ASP A 693 6.16 -28.04 2.32
C ASP A 693 5.76 -29.50 2.11
N SER A 694 6.14 -30.08 1.00
CA SER A 694 5.88 -31.48 0.67
C SER A 694 6.88 -32.45 1.29
N THR A 695 8.06 -31.96 1.73
CA THR A 695 9.22 -32.72 2.18
C THR A 695 9.82 -33.66 1.12
N LYS A 696 9.26 -33.68 -0.09
CA LYS A 696 9.76 -34.49 -1.21
C LYS A 696 11.10 -33.98 -1.71
N GLN A 697 11.87 -34.88 -2.27
CA GLN A 697 13.22 -34.60 -2.75
C GLN A 697 13.40 -35.05 -4.20
N VAL A 698 14.26 -34.35 -4.91
CA VAL A 698 14.78 -34.75 -6.23
C VAL A 698 16.30 -34.81 -6.17
N ARG A 699 16.93 -35.63 -7.02
CA ARG A 699 18.39 -35.73 -7.11
C ARG A 699 18.84 -35.54 -8.54
N ALA A 700 19.82 -34.66 -8.74
CA ALA A 700 20.42 -34.42 -10.06
C ALA A 700 21.81 -33.78 -9.90
N ASP A 701 22.48 -33.59 -11.04
CA ASP A 701 23.74 -32.86 -11.13
C ASP A 701 23.61 -31.46 -10.51
N GLU A 702 24.70 -30.99 -9.90
CA GLU A 702 24.77 -29.66 -9.25
C GLU A 702 24.26 -28.52 -10.15
N ASP A 703 24.59 -28.55 -11.47
CA ASP A 703 24.17 -27.49 -12.40
C ASP A 703 22.65 -27.50 -12.64
N LYS A 704 22.06 -28.69 -12.80
CA LYS A 704 20.59 -28.82 -12.98
C LYS A 704 19.84 -28.38 -11.74
N ILE A 705 20.32 -28.74 -10.55
CA ILE A 705 19.71 -28.31 -9.28
C ILE A 705 19.81 -26.78 -9.12
N ILE A 706 20.93 -26.17 -9.43
CA ILE A 706 21.07 -24.71 -9.34
C ILE A 706 20.14 -23.99 -10.34
N ALA A 707 20.02 -24.49 -11.55
CA ALA A 707 19.08 -23.95 -12.55
C ALA A 707 17.62 -24.11 -12.12
N ALA A 708 17.26 -25.26 -11.52
CA ALA A 708 15.94 -25.49 -10.94
C ALA A 708 15.64 -24.50 -9.80
N ILE A 709 16.57 -24.32 -8.87
CA ILE A 709 16.44 -23.35 -7.77
C ILE A 709 16.24 -21.93 -8.31
N GLN A 710 17.02 -21.51 -9.29
CA GLN A 710 16.87 -20.17 -9.90
C GLN A 710 15.49 -20.01 -10.52
N SER A 711 15.02 -20.97 -11.31
CA SER A 711 13.70 -20.92 -11.95
C SER A 711 12.55 -20.79 -10.92
N VAL A 712 12.66 -21.49 -9.79
CA VAL A 712 11.66 -21.42 -8.71
C VAL A 712 11.75 -20.11 -7.96
N VAL A 713 12.96 -19.61 -7.68
CA VAL A 713 13.16 -18.31 -6.98
C VAL A 713 12.71 -17.15 -7.84
N ASP A 714 12.91 -17.20 -9.14
CA ASP A 714 12.46 -16.18 -10.10
C ASP A 714 10.93 -16.25 -10.36
N GLY A 715 10.24 -17.28 -9.84
CA GLY A 715 8.81 -17.48 -10.02
C GLY A 715 8.40 -18.04 -11.39
N ASN A 716 9.35 -18.56 -12.17
CA ASN A 716 9.10 -19.12 -13.49
C ASN A 716 8.57 -20.57 -13.42
N LYS A 717 8.86 -21.29 -12.33
CA LYS A 717 8.43 -22.67 -12.09
C LYS A 717 7.97 -22.85 -10.66
N GLU A 718 7.04 -23.80 -10.48
CA GLU A 718 6.64 -24.29 -9.16
C GLU A 718 7.38 -25.62 -8.82
N TRP A 719 7.34 -26.02 -7.56
CA TRP A 719 7.96 -27.29 -7.14
C TRP A 719 7.44 -28.50 -7.91
N LYS A 720 6.15 -28.52 -8.28
CA LYS A 720 5.55 -29.60 -9.09
C LYS A 720 6.22 -29.77 -10.45
N ASP A 721 6.66 -28.67 -11.06
CA ASP A 721 7.34 -28.68 -12.36
C ASP A 721 8.73 -29.33 -12.20
N ILE A 722 9.46 -28.96 -11.14
CA ILE A 722 10.75 -29.53 -10.80
C ILE A 722 10.64 -31.05 -10.54
N GLN A 723 9.58 -31.48 -9.83
CA GLN A 723 9.31 -32.90 -9.61
C GLN A 723 9.03 -33.69 -10.87
N SER A 724 8.48 -33.05 -11.89
CA SER A 724 8.21 -33.70 -13.19
C SER A 724 9.45 -33.79 -14.07
N GLU A 725 10.40 -32.88 -13.89
CA GLU A 725 11.61 -32.77 -14.73
C GLU A 725 12.82 -33.53 -14.17
N LEU A 726 12.90 -33.68 -12.86
CA LEU A 726 14.06 -34.29 -12.19
C LEU A 726 13.69 -35.58 -11.49
N PRO A 727 14.64 -36.55 -11.41
CA PRO A 727 14.40 -37.83 -10.72
C PRO A 727 14.04 -37.63 -9.23
N LEU A 728 12.96 -38.26 -8.80
CA LEU A 728 12.59 -38.32 -7.40
C LEU A 728 13.63 -39.10 -6.60
N PHE A 729 13.87 -38.68 -5.35
CA PHE A 729 14.78 -39.31 -4.44
C PHE A 729 14.03 -39.73 -3.17
N GLU A 730 13.86 -41.03 -2.98
CA GLU A 730 13.06 -41.61 -1.85
C GLU A 730 13.94 -42.02 -0.64
N GLY A 731 15.22 -41.74 -0.66
CA GLY A 731 16.19 -42.03 0.40
C GLY A 731 17.31 -42.96 -0.07
N GLN A 732 18.45 -42.95 0.64
CA GLN A 732 19.47 -43.97 0.47
C GLN A 732 19.06 -45.21 1.24
N GLU A 733 19.00 -46.36 0.59
CA GLU A 733 19.04 -47.65 1.29
C GLU A 733 20.35 -47.70 2.08
N VAL A 734 20.26 -47.69 3.39
CA VAL A 734 21.40 -47.94 4.25
C VAL A 734 21.65 -49.45 4.13
N GLU A 735 22.61 -49.88 3.32
CA GLU A 735 23.19 -51.21 3.50
C GLU A 735 23.74 -51.28 4.91
N VAL A 736 22.99 -51.86 5.79
CA VAL A 736 23.48 -52.26 7.13
C VAL A 736 24.53 -53.32 6.87
N ALA A 737 25.78 -52.87 6.80
CA ALA A 737 26.90 -53.81 6.86
C ALA A 737 26.79 -54.56 8.19
N THR A 738 26.21 -55.74 8.15
CA THR A 738 26.27 -56.71 9.21
C THR A 738 27.73 -57.02 9.48
N ARG A 739 28.24 -56.54 10.62
CA ARG A 739 29.45 -57.04 11.24
C ARG A 739 29.11 -58.05 12.33
#